data_5196fe21f8db240e534cb2fee3df16ee
#
_entry.id   5196fe21f8db240e534cb2fee3df16ee
#
_cell.length_a   1.000
_cell.length_b   1.000
_cell.length_c   1.000
_cell.angle_alpha   90.00
_cell.angle_beta   90.00
_cell.angle_gamma   90.00
#
_symmetry.space_group_name_H-M   'P 1'
#
loop_
_entity.id
_entity.type
_entity.pdbx_description
1 polymer ?
#
loop_
_entity_poly.entity_id
_entity_poly.type
_entity_poly.pdbx_seq_one_letter_code
_entity_poly.pdbx_strand_id
1 'polypeptide(L)'
;MNANPKFLSATATVDTAAIQALPNSKKIYVQGSRPDIRVPMRQITQADTPAMFGSEKNPPIYVYDTSGPYTDPAATIDIRSGLASVRGAWIAERNDTEELAGPSSQYGIERMNDAALAELRFNLTRKPRRALAGKNVSQMHYARQGIITPEMEYIAIRENLQRNQYLAELKSSGPMGTRLVEVMGRQHPGQSFGASIPAEITPEFVRSEVARGRAIIPANINHPEVEPMIIGRNFLVKINANIGNSALTSSIGEEVEKMTWAIRWGGDNVMDLSTGKHIHETREWIIRNSPVPIGTVPIYQALEKVNGKAEDLTWEIFRDTLIEQAEQGVDYFTIHAGVLLRYVPMTAKRLTGIVSRGGSIMAKWCLAHHKESFLYEHFEDICQIMKAYDVSFSLGDGLRPGSIYDANDEAQLGELKTLGELTQIAWKHDVQVMIEGPGHVPMHLIKENMDLQLEQCHEAPFYTLGPLTTDIAPGYDHITSGIGAAQIGWYGTAMLCYVTPKEHLGLPNKADVKDGIITYKIAAHAADLAKGHPGAQIRDNALSKARFEFRWDDQFNIGLDPDKAREFHDETLPKDSSKVAHFCSMCGPHFCSMKITQEVRDYAAKQGISEIAALKKGMEVKSIEFIKSGAEIYQKQ
;
A
#
# COMPACT_ATOMS: atom_id res chain seq x y z
N MET A 1 25.08 29.37 0.36
CA MET A 1 24.47 29.61 -0.96
C MET A 1 23.02 29.89 -0.72
N ASN A 2 22.48 31.00 -1.19
CA ASN A 2 21.17 31.52 -0.85
C ASN A 2 20.08 30.51 -1.28
N ALA A 3 19.25 30.12 -0.34
CA ALA A 3 18.02 29.41 -0.64
C ALA A 3 17.20 30.25 -1.63
N ASN A 4 16.87 29.67 -2.77
CA ASN A 4 16.16 30.35 -3.83
C ASN A 4 14.69 30.57 -3.36
N PRO A 5 14.21 31.82 -3.25
CA PRO A 5 12.87 32.12 -2.72
C PRO A 5 11.70 31.65 -3.60
N LYS A 6 11.95 30.90 -4.68
CA LYS A 6 10.92 30.30 -5.54
C LYS A 6 10.12 29.17 -4.89
N PHE A 7 10.46 28.72 -3.68
CA PHE A 7 9.87 27.53 -3.04
C PHE A 7 8.52 27.74 -2.38
N LEU A 8 8.13 28.98 -2.15
CA LEU A 8 6.80 29.36 -1.67
C LEU A 8 6.24 30.53 -2.48
N SER A 9 6.42 30.53 -3.81
CA SER A 9 5.70 31.51 -4.61
C SER A 9 4.21 31.34 -4.36
N ALA A 10 3.45 32.45 -4.31
CA ALA A 10 2.02 32.47 -4.07
C ALA A 10 1.18 31.62 -5.07
N THR A 11 1.83 30.95 -6.00
CA THR A 11 1.30 30.14 -7.10
C THR A 11 1.74 28.69 -7.07
N ALA A 12 2.26 28.14 -5.97
CA ALA A 12 2.40 26.68 -5.81
C ALA A 12 1.00 26.07 -5.64
N THR A 13 0.19 26.14 -6.68
CA THR A 13 -0.96 25.27 -6.84
C THR A 13 -0.42 23.87 -7.11
N VAL A 14 -0.87 22.89 -6.34
CA VAL A 14 -0.76 21.48 -6.72
C VAL A 14 -1.22 21.40 -8.17
N ASP A 15 -0.45 20.75 -9.04
CA ASP A 15 -0.87 20.51 -10.43
C ASP A 15 -2.24 19.80 -10.39
N THR A 16 -3.30 20.54 -10.73
CA THR A 16 -4.68 20.02 -10.69
C THR A 16 -4.85 18.78 -11.55
N ALA A 17 -4.02 18.62 -12.58
CA ALA A 17 -3.99 17.40 -13.40
C ALA A 17 -3.54 16.16 -12.60
N ALA A 18 -2.67 16.32 -11.61
CA ALA A 18 -2.18 15.21 -10.76
C ALA A 18 -3.24 14.68 -9.80
N ILE A 19 -4.26 15.48 -9.51
CA ILE A 19 -5.34 15.14 -8.56
C ILE A 19 -6.69 14.86 -9.25
N GLN A 20 -6.73 14.79 -10.59
CA GLN A 20 -7.96 14.42 -11.29
C GLN A 20 -8.38 12.99 -10.93
N ALA A 21 -9.69 12.80 -10.76
CA ALA A 21 -10.27 11.47 -10.62
C ALA A 21 -9.94 10.60 -11.84
N LEU A 22 -9.81 9.29 -11.64
CA LEU A 22 -9.65 8.35 -12.74
C LEU A 22 -10.94 8.31 -13.58
N PRO A 23 -10.84 8.02 -14.91
CA PRO A 23 -11.99 8.05 -15.81
C PRO A 23 -13.15 7.16 -15.33
N ASN A 24 -14.38 7.53 -15.69
CA ASN A 24 -15.63 6.85 -15.31
C ASN A 24 -15.77 6.56 -13.79
N SER A 25 -15.10 7.32 -12.98
CA SER A 25 -15.09 7.15 -11.53
C SER A 25 -15.83 8.28 -10.83
N LYS A 26 -16.60 7.90 -9.82
CA LYS A 26 -17.27 8.83 -8.92
C LYS A 26 -16.84 8.51 -7.48
N LYS A 27 -16.42 9.54 -6.74
CA LYS A 27 -16.22 9.41 -5.30
C LYS A 27 -17.57 9.34 -4.61
N ILE A 28 -17.76 8.33 -3.79
CA ILE A 28 -18.90 8.18 -2.90
C ILE A 28 -18.41 7.96 -1.47
N TYR A 29 -19.27 8.24 -0.50
CA TYR A 29 -18.95 7.98 0.91
C TYR A 29 -19.93 6.96 1.47
N VAL A 30 -19.39 5.86 2.00
CA VAL A 30 -20.16 4.85 2.72
C VAL A 30 -20.27 5.28 4.17
N GLN A 31 -21.51 5.41 4.64
CA GLN A 31 -21.81 5.85 6.00
C GLN A 31 -21.62 4.71 6.99
N GLY A 32 -20.93 4.97 8.11
CA GLY A 32 -20.86 4.10 9.27
C GLY A 32 -22.05 4.27 10.22
N SER A 33 -21.92 3.74 11.44
CA SER A 33 -22.94 3.85 12.50
C SER A 33 -23.13 5.29 12.99
N ARG A 34 -22.14 6.15 12.78
CA ARG A 34 -22.13 7.56 13.17
C ARG A 34 -22.06 8.45 11.93
N PRO A 35 -22.64 9.67 11.95
CA PRO A 35 -22.58 10.60 10.81
C PRO A 35 -21.17 11.04 10.41
N ASP A 36 -20.22 11.02 11.35
CA ASP A 36 -18.82 11.42 11.15
C ASP A 36 -17.92 10.26 10.70
N ILE A 37 -18.43 9.02 10.62
CA ILE A 37 -17.73 7.88 10.01
C ILE A 37 -18.19 7.79 8.55
N ARG A 38 -17.38 8.33 7.64
CA ARG A 38 -17.65 8.39 6.20
C ARG A 38 -16.44 7.83 5.43
N VAL A 39 -16.60 6.67 4.82
CA VAL A 39 -15.51 5.95 4.16
C VAL A 39 -15.56 6.20 2.65
N PRO A 40 -14.53 6.82 2.04
CA PRO A 40 -14.52 7.13 0.62
C PRO A 40 -14.30 5.86 -0.21
N MET A 41 -15.17 5.67 -1.21
CA MET A 41 -15.03 4.65 -2.23
C MET A 41 -15.01 5.30 -3.60
N ARG A 42 -14.23 4.73 -4.49
CA ARG A 42 -14.30 5.01 -5.92
C ARG A 42 -15.29 4.03 -6.54
N GLN A 43 -16.43 4.56 -6.98
CA GLN A 43 -17.42 3.83 -7.75
C GLN A 43 -17.09 3.95 -9.23
N ILE A 44 -16.78 2.84 -9.90
CA ILE A 44 -16.46 2.78 -11.32
C ILE A 44 -17.71 2.31 -12.05
N THR A 45 -18.30 3.19 -12.84
CA THR A 45 -19.51 2.87 -13.62
C THR A 45 -19.17 1.99 -14.80
N GLN A 46 -20.11 1.13 -15.20
CA GLN A 46 -20.02 0.25 -16.35
C GLN A 46 -21.17 0.50 -17.32
N ALA A 47 -20.90 0.32 -18.62
CA ALA A 47 -21.93 0.31 -19.64
C ALA A 47 -22.77 -0.98 -19.57
N ASP A 48 -23.99 -0.91 -20.09
CA ASP A 48 -24.83 -2.10 -20.23
C ASP A 48 -24.19 -3.09 -21.21
N THR A 49 -24.43 -4.37 -21.04
CA THR A 49 -24.03 -5.43 -21.96
C THR A 49 -24.69 -5.17 -23.33
N PRO A 50 -23.94 -5.14 -24.44
CA PRO A 50 -24.51 -4.94 -25.78
C PRO A 50 -25.58 -5.99 -26.13
N ALA A 51 -26.55 -5.59 -26.97
CA ALA A 51 -27.69 -6.43 -27.35
C ALA A 51 -27.27 -7.80 -27.91
N MET A 52 -26.17 -7.86 -28.64
CA MET A 52 -25.61 -9.11 -29.16
C MET A 52 -25.14 -10.10 -28.09
N PHE A 53 -24.92 -9.63 -26.85
CA PHE A 53 -24.52 -10.44 -25.71
C PHE A 53 -25.61 -10.58 -24.63
N GLY A 54 -26.84 -10.07 -24.87
CA GLY A 54 -27.99 -10.30 -23.99
C GLY A 54 -28.62 -9.08 -23.31
N SER A 55 -28.10 -7.87 -23.52
CA SER A 55 -28.68 -6.60 -23.00
C SER A 55 -28.89 -6.56 -21.49
N GLU A 56 -27.91 -6.96 -20.72
CA GLU A 56 -27.97 -6.93 -19.24
C GLU A 56 -27.34 -5.67 -18.66
N LYS A 57 -27.77 -5.29 -17.48
CA LYS A 57 -27.16 -4.23 -16.70
C LYS A 57 -25.89 -4.73 -16.00
N ASN A 58 -24.86 -3.89 -15.95
CA ASN A 58 -23.65 -4.19 -15.20
C ASN A 58 -23.56 -3.25 -13.98
N PRO A 59 -23.54 -3.77 -12.74
CA PRO A 59 -23.44 -2.93 -11.55
C PRO A 59 -22.05 -2.27 -11.50
N PRO A 60 -21.93 -1.10 -10.85
CA PRO A 60 -20.65 -0.43 -10.68
C PRO A 60 -19.69 -1.24 -9.81
N ILE A 61 -18.39 -1.11 -10.06
CA ILE A 61 -17.33 -1.70 -9.21
C ILE A 61 -16.95 -0.69 -8.13
N TYR A 62 -16.76 -1.18 -6.92
CA TYR A 62 -16.34 -0.37 -5.77
C TYR A 62 -14.92 -0.73 -5.37
N VAL A 63 -14.06 0.28 -5.21
CA VAL A 63 -12.71 0.14 -4.66
C VAL A 63 -12.47 1.25 -3.65
N TYR A 64 -11.63 1.01 -2.65
CA TYR A 64 -11.26 2.07 -1.72
C TYR A 64 -10.50 3.18 -2.46
N ASP A 65 -10.80 4.42 -2.15
CA ASP A 65 -10.16 5.58 -2.77
C ASP A 65 -9.10 6.18 -1.86
N THR A 66 -7.86 5.79 -2.05
CA THR A 66 -6.71 6.24 -1.26
C THR A 66 -6.37 7.72 -1.43
N SER A 67 -6.95 8.38 -2.44
CA SER A 67 -6.65 9.79 -2.74
C SER A 67 -7.24 10.78 -1.73
N GLY A 68 -8.00 10.31 -0.73
CA GLY A 68 -8.64 11.18 0.24
C GLY A 68 -9.54 12.23 -0.42
N PRO A 69 -9.55 13.48 0.03
CA PRO A 69 -10.39 14.51 -0.57
C PRO A 69 -9.88 15.03 -1.93
N TYR A 70 -8.67 14.67 -2.37
CA TYR A 70 -8.07 15.23 -3.59
C TYR A 70 -8.84 14.94 -4.88
N THR A 71 -9.64 13.88 -4.94
CA THR A 71 -10.49 13.54 -6.07
C THR A 71 -11.98 13.77 -5.80
N ASP A 72 -12.33 14.45 -4.71
CA ASP A 72 -13.70 14.85 -4.39
C ASP A 72 -14.03 16.18 -5.07
N PRO A 73 -14.98 16.23 -6.02
CA PRO A 73 -15.34 17.47 -6.71
C PRO A 73 -16.01 18.50 -5.78
N ALA A 74 -16.47 18.10 -4.61
CA ALA A 74 -17.06 19.00 -3.62
C ALA A 74 -16.01 19.58 -2.65
N ALA A 75 -14.77 19.04 -2.62
CA ALA A 75 -13.71 19.52 -1.77
C ALA A 75 -12.94 20.67 -2.40
N THR A 76 -12.66 21.70 -1.61
CA THR A 76 -11.69 22.74 -1.97
C THR A 76 -10.40 22.47 -1.22
N ILE A 77 -9.32 22.19 -1.94
CA ILE A 77 -8.02 21.88 -1.36
C ILE A 77 -7.11 23.09 -1.45
N ASP A 78 -6.63 23.52 -0.29
CA ASP A 78 -5.52 24.47 -0.17
C ASP A 78 -4.42 23.81 0.66
N ILE A 79 -3.32 23.44 0.01
CA ILE A 79 -2.19 22.77 0.65
C ILE A 79 -1.55 23.58 1.79
N ARG A 80 -1.79 24.90 1.83
CA ARG A 80 -1.29 25.79 2.89
C ARG A 80 -2.12 25.72 4.15
N SER A 81 -3.40 25.39 4.01
CA SER A 81 -4.33 25.20 5.13
C SER A 81 -4.34 23.75 5.62
N GLY A 82 -3.85 22.81 4.81
CA GLY A 82 -3.91 21.37 5.06
C GLY A 82 -5.31 20.79 4.88
N LEU A 83 -5.43 19.50 5.13
CA LEU A 83 -6.69 18.77 5.03
C LEU A 83 -7.58 18.97 6.27
N ALA A 84 -8.87 18.79 6.08
CA ALA A 84 -9.80 18.75 7.19
C ALA A 84 -9.56 17.54 8.10
N SER A 85 -9.74 17.73 9.39
CA SER A 85 -9.60 16.66 10.37
C SER A 85 -10.73 15.64 10.22
N VAL A 86 -10.38 14.37 10.08
CA VAL A 86 -11.29 13.21 10.07
C VAL A 86 -11.51 12.69 11.48
N ARG A 87 -10.44 12.54 12.26
CA ARG A 87 -10.39 11.83 13.55
C ARG A 87 -10.42 12.74 14.78
N GLY A 88 -10.36 14.06 14.60
CA GLY A 88 -10.22 14.99 15.73
C GLY A 88 -11.31 14.86 16.80
N ALA A 89 -12.57 14.71 16.40
CA ALA A 89 -13.67 14.48 17.33
C ALA A 89 -13.52 13.12 18.06
N TRP A 90 -13.15 12.07 17.35
CA TRP A 90 -12.97 10.72 17.93
C TRP A 90 -11.88 10.70 18.98
N ILE A 91 -10.77 11.41 18.74
CA ILE A 91 -9.65 11.54 19.68
C ILE A 91 -10.08 12.32 20.92
N ALA A 92 -10.78 13.44 20.72
CA ALA A 92 -11.25 14.29 21.81
C ALA A 92 -12.27 13.59 22.73
N GLU A 93 -13.19 12.81 22.19
CA GLU A 93 -14.23 12.08 22.91
C GLU A 93 -13.67 11.05 23.92
N ARG A 94 -12.47 10.52 23.68
CA ARG A 94 -11.82 9.54 24.57
C ARG A 94 -11.40 10.13 25.91
N ASN A 95 -11.23 11.46 26.00
CA ASN A 95 -10.86 12.19 27.22
C ASN A 95 -9.62 11.67 27.94
N ASP A 96 -8.67 11.13 27.21
CA ASP A 96 -7.41 10.53 27.71
C ASP A 96 -6.16 11.25 27.21
N THR A 97 -6.32 12.37 26.52
CA THR A 97 -5.25 13.22 26.01
C THR A 97 -5.32 14.63 26.56
N GLU A 98 -4.16 15.28 26.66
CA GLU A 98 -4.02 16.71 26.94
C GLU A 98 -3.45 17.46 25.73
N GLU A 99 -3.84 18.71 25.55
CA GLU A 99 -3.22 19.62 24.60
C GLU A 99 -2.01 20.29 25.25
N LEU A 100 -0.87 20.25 24.57
CA LEU A 100 0.37 20.88 25.05
C LEU A 100 0.35 22.39 24.78
N ALA A 101 1.17 23.16 25.49
CA ALA A 101 1.31 24.61 25.22
C ALA A 101 1.93 24.90 23.86
N GLY A 102 2.75 23.98 23.35
CA GLY A 102 3.48 24.00 22.07
C GLY A 102 4.34 22.74 21.97
N PRO A 103 5.29 22.65 21.00
CA PRO A 103 6.24 21.55 20.94
C PRO A 103 6.98 21.38 22.27
N SER A 104 7.20 20.13 22.69
CA SER A 104 7.93 19.83 23.91
C SER A 104 9.38 19.34 23.65
N SER A 105 9.69 18.94 22.42
CA SER A 105 11.05 18.63 21.99
C SER A 105 11.90 19.89 21.89
N GLN A 106 13.18 19.78 22.27
CA GLN A 106 14.12 20.90 22.21
C GLN A 106 14.27 21.42 20.77
N TYR A 107 14.46 20.51 19.82
CA TYR A 107 14.61 20.87 18.42
C TYR A 107 13.32 21.50 17.84
N GLY A 108 12.15 20.97 18.18
CA GLY A 108 10.86 21.56 17.76
C GLY A 108 10.68 22.99 18.28
N ILE A 109 11.08 23.27 19.51
CA ILE A 109 11.06 24.62 20.10
C ILE A 109 12.04 25.55 19.34
N GLU A 110 13.25 25.09 19.06
CA GLU A 110 14.25 25.85 18.29
C GLU A 110 13.74 26.19 16.88
N ARG A 111 13.19 25.19 16.18
CA ARG A 111 12.62 25.38 14.83
C ARG A 111 11.44 26.35 14.82
N MET A 112 10.59 26.28 15.86
CA MET A 112 9.45 27.20 16.01
C MET A 112 9.89 28.65 16.23
N ASN A 113 10.99 28.88 16.93
CA ASN A 113 11.48 30.22 17.27
C ASN A 113 12.45 30.82 16.24
N ASP A 114 12.94 30.04 15.27
CA ASP A 114 13.87 30.54 14.24
C ASP A 114 13.15 31.41 13.22
N ALA A 115 13.37 32.72 13.26
CA ALA A 115 12.76 33.69 12.35
C ALA A 115 13.12 33.43 10.85
N ALA A 116 14.29 32.83 10.57
CA ALA A 116 14.70 32.51 9.21
C ALA A 116 13.85 31.43 8.54
N LEU A 117 13.12 30.64 9.34
CA LEU A 117 12.24 29.56 8.87
C LEU A 117 10.77 29.97 8.77
N ALA A 118 10.44 31.21 9.08
CA ALA A 118 9.03 31.66 9.13
C ALA A 118 8.26 31.39 7.84
N GLU A 119 8.90 31.54 6.67
CA GLU A 119 8.28 31.32 5.36
C GLU A 119 8.15 29.83 4.99
N LEU A 120 8.95 28.95 5.61
CA LEU A 120 8.94 27.51 5.36
C LEU A 120 7.98 26.77 6.28
N ARG A 121 7.64 27.36 7.43
CA ARG A 121 6.76 26.72 8.40
C ARG A 121 5.34 26.56 7.87
N PHE A 122 4.75 25.42 8.16
CA PHE A 122 3.32 25.25 8.00
C PHE A 122 2.58 26.10 9.05
N ASN A 123 1.56 26.85 8.62
CA ASN A 123 0.79 27.68 9.54
C ASN A 123 -0.23 26.86 10.32
N LEU A 124 0.25 26.03 11.24
CA LEU A 124 -0.58 25.15 12.04
C LEU A 124 -1.24 25.93 13.19
N THR A 125 -2.57 25.92 13.23
CA THR A 125 -3.35 26.60 14.28
C THR A 125 -3.59 25.74 15.52
N ARG A 126 -3.48 24.39 15.40
CA ARG A 126 -3.64 23.47 16.51
C ARG A 126 -2.29 23.18 17.19
N LYS A 127 -2.40 22.86 18.47
CA LYS A 127 -1.25 22.46 19.30
C LYS A 127 -1.12 20.94 19.36
N PRO A 128 0.08 20.41 19.62
CA PRO A 128 0.26 18.97 19.79
C PRO A 128 -0.56 18.45 20.98
N ARG A 129 -0.98 17.19 20.88
CA ARG A 129 -1.61 16.44 21.97
C ARG A 129 -0.74 15.30 22.41
N ARG A 130 -0.89 14.90 23.68
CA ARG A 130 -0.20 13.76 24.27
C ARG A 130 -1.17 13.05 25.21
N ALA A 131 -0.94 11.76 25.46
CA ALA A 131 -1.67 11.03 26.48
C ALA A 131 -1.54 11.70 27.84
N LEU A 132 -2.61 11.73 28.62
CA LEU A 132 -2.57 12.13 30.03
C LEU A 132 -1.59 11.23 30.81
N ALA A 133 -1.03 11.76 31.89
CA ALA A 133 -0.08 11.03 32.73
C ALA A 133 -0.65 9.65 33.12
N GLY A 134 0.11 8.59 32.86
CA GLY A 134 -0.28 7.21 33.13
C GLY A 134 -1.29 6.58 32.18
N LYS A 135 -1.75 7.30 31.16
CA LYS A 135 -2.63 6.75 30.10
C LYS A 135 -1.84 6.20 28.91
N ASN A 136 -2.49 5.36 28.16
CA ASN A 136 -2.05 4.85 26.87
C ASN A 136 -3.15 5.10 25.86
N VAL A 137 -2.81 5.66 24.68
CA VAL A 137 -3.77 6.07 23.65
C VAL A 137 -3.63 5.24 22.37
N SER A 138 -2.91 4.12 22.42
CA SER A 138 -2.72 3.27 21.27
C SER A 138 -3.98 2.48 20.91
N GLN A 139 -4.17 2.21 19.63
CA GLN A 139 -5.28 1.36 19.16
C GLN A 139 -5.19 -0.06 19.76
N MET A 140 -3.99 -0.58 20.00
CA MET A 140 -3.82 -1.87 20.68
C MET A 140 -4.31 -1.84 22.13
N HIS A 141 -4.08 -0.75 22.84
CA HIS A 141 -4.57 -0.59 24.21
C HIS A 141 -6.10 -0.62 24.26
N TYR A 142 -6.77 0.15 23.41
CA TYR A 142 -8.23 0.11 23.33
C TYR A 142 -8.75 -1.27 22.93
N ALA A 143 -8.12 -1.88 21.94
CA ALA A 143 -8.50 -3.21 21.47
C ALA A 143 -8.42 -4.28 22.57
N ARG A 144 -7.37 -4.26 23.40
CA ARG A 144 -7.17 -5.17 24.54
C ARG A 144 -8.16 -4.94 25.66
N GLN A 145 -8.66 -3.71 25.81
CA GLN A 145 -9.74 -3.39 26.73
C GLN A 145 -11.14 -3.76 26.20
N GLY A 146 -11.23 -4.34 25.00
CA GLY A 146 -12.51 -4.69 24.37
C GLY A 146 -13.23 -3.50 23.75
N ILE A 147 -12.56 -2.36 23.58
CA ILE A 147 -13.14 -1.14 23.01
C ILE A 147 -13.00 -1.19 21.50
N ILE A 148 -14.14 -1.06 20.79
CA ILE A 148 -14.18 -0.84 19.35
C ILE A 148 -14.13 0.67 19.11
N THR A 149 -13.06 1.14 18.49
CA THR A 149 -12.89 2.56 18.15
C THR A 149 -13.57 2.91 16.83
N PRO A 150 -13.89 4.19 16.56
CA PRO A 150 -14.39 4.62 15.25
C PRO A 150 -13.44 4.25 14.09
N GLU A 151 -12.14 4.24 14.36
CA GLU A 151 -11.13 3.79 13.39
C GLU A 151 -11.33 2.33 13.00
N MET A 152 -11.67 1.44 13.93
CA MET A 152 -11.91 0.02 13.65
C MET A 152 -13.18 -0.21 12.83
N GLU A 153 -14.22 0.58 13.04
CA GLU A 153 -15.43 0.56 12.22
C GLU A 153 -15.15 1.08 10.81
N TYR A 154 -14.44 2.20 10.70
CA TYR A 154 -14.01 2.76 9.41
C TYR A 154 -13.27 1.72 8.59
N ILE A 155 -12.32 1.01 9.20
CA ILE A 155 -11.52 -0.05 8.57
C ILE A 155 -12.40 -1.21 8.12
N ALA A 156 -13.35 -1.65 8.92
CA ALA A 156 -14.25 -2.74 8.53
C ALA A 156 -15.05 -2.39 7.26
N ILE A 157 -15.55 -1.16 7.17
CA ILE A 157 -16.24 -0.67 5.96
C ILE A 157 -15.28 -0.62 4.77
N ARG A 158 -14.06 -0.09 4.99
CA ARG A 158 -13.02 0.00 3.97
C ARG A 158 -12.67 -1.37 3.37
N GLU A 159 -12.40 -2.37 4.21
CA GLU A 159 -11.92 -3.70 3.77
C GLU A 159 -13.00 -4.52 3.06
N ASN A 160 -14.27 -4.28 3.33
CA ASN A 160 -15.39 -4.98 2.67
C ASN A 160 -15.70 -4.48 1.25
N LEU A 161 -15.18 -3.30 0.82
CA LEU A 161 -15.29 -2.77 -0.56
C LEU A 161 -16.72 -2.81 -1.13
N GLN A 162 -17.76 -2.60 -0.32
CA GLN A 162 -19.18 -2.69 -0.74
C GLN A 162 -19.56 -4.01 -1.43
N ARG A 163 -18.86 -5.10 -1.12
CA ARG A 163 -19.03 -6.41 -1.77
C ARG A 163 -20.46 -6.91 -1.73
N ASN A 164 -21.11 -6.84 -0.57
CA ASN A 164 -22.47 -7.35 -0.41
C ASN A 164 -23.47 -6.58 -1.29
N GLN A 165 -23.30 -5.25 -1.39
CA GLN A 165 -24.09 -4.41 -2.28
C GLN A 165 -23.86 -4.81 -3.74
N TYR A 166 -22.61 -4.94 -4.17
CA TYR A 166 -22.27 -5.36 -5.53
C TYR A 166 -22.91 -6.70 -5.88
N LEU A 167 -22.81 -7.70 -5.01
CA LEU A 167 -23.39 -9.03 -5.26
C LEU A 167 -24.92 -9.00 -5.35
N ALA A 168 -25.57 -8.17 -4.53
CA ALA A 168 -27.03 -7.98 -4.58
C ALA A 168 -27.44 -7.30 -5.90
N GLU A 169 -26.75 -6.25 -6.31
CA GLU A 169 -26.98 -5.55 -7.58
C GLU A 169 -26.73 -6.47 -8.78
N LEU A 170 -25.62 -7.25 -8.75
CA LEU A 170 -25.31 -8.23 -9.80
C LEU A 170 -26.40 -9.31 -9.90
N LYS A 171 -26.88 -9.82 -8.78
CA LYS A 171 -27.95 -10.81 -8.78
C LYS A 171 -29.24 -10.28 -9.38
N SER A 172 -29.54 -9.01 -9.19
CA SER A 172 -30.73 -8.34 -9.73
C SER A 172 -30.59 -7.88 -11.17
N SER A 173 -29.39 -7.92 -11.78
CA SER A 173 -29.13 -7.40 -13.11
C SER A 173 -29.69 -8.26 -14.24
N GLY A 174 -29.93 -9.57 -13.97
CA GLY A 174 -30.48 -10.50 -14.96
C GLY A 174 -30.06 -11.95 -14.71
N PRO A 175 -30.46 -12.88 -15.60
CA PRO A 175 -30.16 -14.31 -15.46
C PRO A 175 -28.66 -14.60 -15.44
N MET A 176 -27.85 -13.91 -16.23
CA MET A 176 -26.39 -14.06 -16.24
C MET A 176 -25.79 -13.57 -14.92
N GLY A 177 -26.24 -12.42 -14.41
CA GLY A 177 -25.81 -11.88 -13.12
C GLY A 177 -26.10 -12.85 -11.97
N THR A 178 -27.31 -13.42 -11.94
CA THR A 178 -27.68 -14.47 -10.97
C THR A 178 -26.73 -15.67 -11.05
N ARG A 179 -26.46 -16.17 -12.28
CA ARG A 179 -25.52 -17.28 -12.50
C ARG A 179 -24.11 -16.95 -12.05
N LEU A 180 -23.62 -15.74 -12.34
CA LEU A 180 -22.28 -15.30 -11.91
C LEU A 180 -22.15 -15.32 -10.38
N VAL A 181 -23.14 -14.81 -9.65
CA VAL A 181 -23.14 -14.84 -8.18
C VAL A 181 -23.09 -16.29 -7.65
N GLU A 182 -23.82 -17.21 -8.26
CA GLU A 182 -23.84 -18.63 -7.85
C GLU A 182 -22.48 -19.32 -8.05
N VAL A 183 -21.75 -18.98 -9.11
CA VAL A 183 -20.47 -19.63 -9.40
C VAL A 183 -19.28 -18.95 -8.72
N MET A 184 -19.36 -17.66 -8.41
CA MET A 184 -18.25 -16.90 -7.81
C MET A 184 -17.75 -17.49 -6.48
N GLY A 185 -18.66 -18.07 -5.67
CA GLY A 185 -18.30 -18.74 -4.42
C GLY A 185 -17.68 -20.13 -4.59
N ARG A 186 -17.62 -20.65 -5.80
CA ARG A 186 -17.15 -22.01 -6.10
C ARG A 186 -15.83 -22.05 -6.88
N GLN A 187 -15.44 -20.92 -7.48
CA GLN A 187 -14.21 -20.82 -8.28
C GLN A 187 -13.05 -20.28 -7.46
N HIS A 188 -11.91 -20.94 -7.56
CA HIS A 188 -10.64 -20.49 -7.02
C HIS A 188 -10.68 -20.07 -5.54
N PRO A 189 -10.94 -21.02 -4.61
CA PRO A 189 -11.02 -20.70 -3.19
C PRO A 189 -9.70 -20.18 -2.59
N GLY A 190 -8.59 -20.29 -3.36
CA GLY A 190 -7.27 -19.89 -2.93
C GLY A 190 -6.62 -20.86 -1.94
N GLN A 191 -5.43 -20.47 -1.51
CA GLN A 191 -4.63 -21.13 -0.48
C GLN A 191 -4.14 -20.07 0.50
N SER A 192 -4.67 -20.07 1.72
CA SER A 192 -4.45 -18.98 2.66
C SER A 192 -3.14 -19.09 3.47
N PHE A 193 -2.47 -20.24 3.45
CA PHE A 193 -1.29 -20.53 4.27
C PHE A 193 -1.46 -20.17 5.76
N GLY A 194 -2.66 -20.40 6.29
CA GLY A 194 -2.98 -20.12 7.69
C GLY A 194 -3.55 -18.72 7.96
N ALA A 195 -3.72 -17.86 6.95
CA ALA A 195 -4.52 -16.66 7.11
C ALA A 195 -6.00 -17.04 7.34
N SER A 196 -6.65 -16.39 8.30
CA SER A 196 -8.04 -16.61 8.67
C SER A 196 -8.87 -15.40 8.27
N ILE A 197 -9.23 -15.34 6.98
CA ILE A 197 -9.97 -14.21 6.42
C ILE A 197 -11.47 -14.51 6.50
N PRO A 198 -12.26 -13.76 7.29
CA PRO A 198 -13.70 -14.00 7.39
C PRO A 198 -14.42 -13.58 6.10
N ALA A 199 -15.62 -14.15 5.91
CA ALA A 199 -16.47 -13.76 4.77
C ALA A 199 -16.83 -12.27 4.81
N GLU A 200 -16.88 -11.66 5.98
CA GLU A 200 -17.13 -10.24 6.20
C GLU A 200 -16.23 -9.74 7.32
N ILE A 201 -15.52 -8.66 7.06
CA ILE A 201 -14.68 -7.97 8.05
C ILE A 201 -15.61 -7.13 8.93
N THR A 202 -15.69 -7.47 10.23
CA THR A 202 -16.46 -6.71 11.22
C THR A 202 -15.56 -5.82 12.08
N PRO A 203 -16.07 -4.76 12.70
CA PRO A 203 -15.29 -3.96 13.66
C PRO A 203 -14.70 -4.79 14.81
N GLU A 204 -15.43 -5.81 15.27
CA GLU A 204 -14.95 -6.75 16.28
C GLU A 204 -13.80 -7.64 15.77
N PHE A 205 -13.84 -8.06 14.50
CA PHE A 205 -12.72 -8.79 13.90
C PHE A 205 -11.47 -7.90 13.85
N VAL A 206 -11.62 -6.63 13.41
CA VAL A 206 -10.52 -5.65 13.40
C VAL A 206 -9.95 -5.49 14.81
N ARG A 207 -10.81 -5.26 15.83
CA ARG A 207 -10.40 -5.16 17.24
C ARG A 207 -9.62 -6.40 17.70
N SER A 208 -10.14 -7.58 17.39
CA SER A 208 -9.53 -8.85 17.79
C SER A 208 -8.13 -9.05 17.20
N GLU A 209 -7.93 -8.71 15.92
CA GLU A 209 -6.64 -8.83 15.26
C GLU A 209 -5.62 -7.84 15.84
N VAL A 210 -6.03 -6.60 16.11
CA VAL A 210 -5.18 -5.58 16.74
C VAL A 210 -4.83 -5.98 18.18
N ALA A 211 -5.80 -6.46 18.98
CA ALA A 211 -5.57 -6.90 20.35
C ALA A 211 -4.54 -8.04 20.44
N ARG A 212 -4.50 -8.91 19.45
CA ARG A 212 -3.56 -10.04 19.35
C ARG A 212 -2.18 -9.64 18.81
N GLY A 213 -2.02 -8.42 18.31
CA GLY A 213 -0.80 -7.95 17.66
C GLY A 213 -0.64 -8.43 16.21
N ARG A 214 -1.65 -9.09 15.62
CA ARG A 214 -1.60 -9.59 14.23
C ARG A 214 -1.96 -8.55 13.18
N ALA A 215 -2.37 -7.37 13.62
CA ALA A 215 -2.62 -6.22 12.79
C ALA A 215 -2.31 -4.93 13.53
N ILE A 216 -1.98 -3.86 12.79
CA ILE A 216 -1.77 -2.52 13.32
C ILE A 216 -2.64 -1.50 12.59
N ILE A 217 -3.01 -0.45 13.31
CA ILE A 217 -3.69 0.74 12.79
C ILE A 217 -2.74 1.93 13.00
N PRO A 218 -1.90 2.29 12.03
CA PRO A 218 -1.00 3.43 12.16
C PRO A 218 -1.79 4.74 12.07
N ALA A 219 -2.02 5.38 13.22
CA ALA A 219 -2.92 6.52 13.30
C ALA A 219 -2.61 7.40 14.53
N ASN A 220 -1.50 8.15 14.45
CA ASN A 220 -1.08 9.07 15.51
C ASN A 220 -2.19 10.07 15.87
N ILE A 221 -2.34 10.37 17.16
CA ILE A 221 -3.32 11.36 17.65
C ILE A 221 -3.06 12.78 17.15
N ASN A 222 -1.84 13.07 16.69
CA ASN A 222 -1.43 14.35 16.09
C ASN A 222 -1.53 14.37 14.55
N HIS A 223 -2.06 13.29 13.95
CA HIS A 223 -2.43 13.22 12.53
C HIS A 223 -3.95 12.96 12.38
N PRO A 224 -4.80 13.88 12.84
CA PRO A 224 -6.24 13.68 12.77
C PRO A 224 -6.82 13.77 11.35
N GLU A 225 -6.05 14.18 10.35
CA GLU A 225 -6.40 14.20 8.92
C GLU A 225 -6.40 12.79 8.31
N VAL A 226 -5.68 11.84 8.92
CA VAL A 226 -5.53 10.50 8.36
C VAL A 226 -6.85 9.74 8.31
N GLU A 227 -7.10 9.12 7.17
CA GLU A 227 -8.14 8.12 6.98
C GLU A 227 -7.64 6.75 7.47
N PRO A 228 -8.31 6.13 8.45
CA PRO A 228 -7.82 4.89 9.05
C PRO A 228 -7.60 3.76 8.05
N MET A 229 -6.49 3.04 8.22
CA MET A 229 -6.20 1.81 7.50
C MET A 229 -5.57 0.77 8.42
N ILE A 230 -5.59 -0.49 8.00
CA ILE A 230 -5.04 -1.61 8.76
C ILE A 230 -3.96 -2.32 7.95
N ILE A 231 -2.91 -2.73 8.65
CA ILE A 231 -1.84 -3.58 8.12
C ILE A 231 -1.89 -4.90 8.87
N GLY A 232 -2.23 -5.99 8.19
CA GLY A 232 -2.35 -7.31 8.78
C GLY A 232 -2.60 -8.38 7.71
N ARG A 233 -2.07 -9.60 7.94
CA ARG A 233 -2.13 -10.66 6.91
C ARG A 233 -3.56 -11.15 6.60
N ASN A 234 -4.52 -10.92 7.51
CA ASN A 234 -5.93 -11.27 7.36
C ASN A 234 -6.76 -10.20 6.66
N PHE A 235 -6.12 -9.18 6.12
CA PHE A 235 -6.71 -8.07 5.39
C PHE A 235 -6.11 -7.98 3.99
N LEU A 236 -6.62 -7.06 3.17
CA LEU A 236 -6.03 -6.77 1.86
C LEU A 236 -4.57 -6.31 2.04
N VAL A 237 -3.69 -6.79 1.18
CA VAL A 237 -2.28 -6.38 1.17
C VAL A 237 -2.17 -4.89 0.86
N LYS A 238 -1.43 -4.15 1.68
CA LYS A 238 -1.23 -2.71 1.56
C LYS A 238 0.05 -2.38 0.82
N ILE A 239 0.12 -1.18 0.25
CA ILE A 239 1.27 -0.69 -0.50
C ILE A 239 1.77 0.59 0.11
N ASN A 240 3.08 0.61 0.43
CA ASN A 240 3.81 1.80 0.80
C ASN A 240 4.53 2.40 -0.39
N ALA A 241 4.46 3.73 -0.54
CA ALA A 241 5.29 4.50 -1.44
C ALA A 241 6.32 5.33 -0.65
N ASN A 242 7.56 5.31 -1.10
CA ASN A 242 8.62 6.13 -0.52
C ASN A 242 8.72 7.46 -1.26
N ILE A 243 8.77 8.56 -0.52
CA ILE A 243 9.09 9.91 -0.99
C ILE A 243 10.22 10.48 -0.13
N GLY A 244 10.68 11.65 -0.45
CA GLY A 244 11.64 12.36 0.37
C GLY A 244 12.58 13.24 -0.48
N ASN A 245 12.93 14.38 0.07
CA ASN A 245 13.93 15.25 -0.51
C ASN A 245 15.35 14.79 -0.13
N SER A 246 16.31 15.16 -0.94
CA SER A 246 17.73 15.06 -0.62
C SER A 246 18.36 16.44 -0.53
N ALA A 247 19.60 16.51 -0.01
CA ALA A 247 20.35 17.77 0.05
C ALA A 247 20.54 18.46 -1.33
N LEU A 248 20.29 17.74 -2.43
CA LEU A 248 20.56 18.19 -3.79
C LEU A 248 19.29 18.51 -4.60
N THR A 249 18.12 17.97 -4.24
CA THR A 249 16.91 18.04 -5.07
C THR A 249 15.64 18.05 -4.26
N SER A 250 14.59 18.67 -4.83
CA SER A 250 13.21 18.72 -4.40
C SER A 250 12.87 19.81 -3.37
N SER A 251 11.76 20.47 -3.62
CA SER A 251 11.15 21.47 -2.74
C SER A 251 10.06 20.85 -1.87
N ILE A 252 9.61 21.55 -0.83
CA ILE A 252 8.49 21.15 0.02
C ILE A 252 7.22 20.88 -0.82
N GLY A 253 6.90 21.78 -1.77
CA GLY A 253 5.75 21.63 -2.65
C GLY A 253 5.83 20.38 -3.54
N GLU A 254 7.03 20.06 -4.04
CA GLU A 254 7.25 18.85 -4.85
C GLU A 254 7.07 17.57 -4.03
N GLU A 255 7.42 17.57 -2.72
CA GLU A 255 7.18 16.40 -1.87
C GLU A 255 5.68 16.18 -1.61
N VAL A 256 4.91 17.25 -1.37
CA VAL A 256 3.44 17.14 -1.28
C VAL A 256 2.86 16.65 -2.60
N GLU A 257 3.36 17.11 -3.74
CA GLU A 257 2.91 16.67 -5.06
C GLU A 257 3.24 15.18 -5.31
N LYS A 258 4.43 14.71 -4.92
CA LYS A 258 4.79 13.29 -4.99
C LYS A 258 3.87 12.43 -4.13
N MET A 259 3.54 12.88 -2.91
CA MET A 259 2.61 12.19 -2.03
C MET A 259 1.23 12.11 -2.67
N THR A 260 0.64 13.22 -3.14
CA THR A 260 -0.68 13.23 -3.78
C THR A 260 -0.71 12.37 -5.05
N TRP A 261 0.39 12.35 -5.81
CA TRP A 261 0.55 11.49 -6.97
C TRP A 261 0.55 10.00 -6.59
N ALA A 262 1.30 9.63 -5.55
CA ALA A 262 1.37 8.26 -5.07
C ALA A 262 0.01 7.72 -4.61
N ILE A 263 -0.73 8.50 -3.81
CA ILE A 263 -2.05 8.08 -3.30
C ILE A 263 -3.12 8.04 -4.39
N ARG A 264 -3.03 8.90 -5.42
CA ARG A 264 -3.91 8.83 -6.59
C ARG A 264 -3.85 7.47 -7.29
N TRP A 265 -2.68 6.88 -7.37
CA TRP A 265 -2.45 5.57 -8.01
C TRP A 265 -2.69 4.38 -7.08
N GLY A 266 -3.01 4.62 -5.83
CA GLY A 266 -3.41 3.59 -4.90
C GLY A 266 -2.38 3.25 -3.82
N GLY A 267 -1.41 4.13 -3.55
CA GLY A 267 -0.56 4.03 -2.36
C GLY A 267 -1.43 4.09 -1.10
N ASP A 268 -1.33 3.08 -0.23
CA ASP A 268 -2.12 2.99 0.99
C ASP A 268 -1.49 3.78 2.14
N ASN A 269 -0.20 3.99 2.11
CA ASN A 269 0.57 4.86 2.98
C ASN A 269 1.83 5.38 2.29
N VAL A 270 2.51 6.32 2.93
CA VAL A 270 3.71 6.95 2.40
C VAL A 270 4.78 7.03 3.49
N MET A 271 6.03 6.72 3.14
CA MET A 271 7.19 6.99 3.99
C MET A 271 7.93 8.24 3.49
N ASP A 272 8.14 9.18 4.40
CA ASP A 272 9.04 10.32 4.19
C ASP A 272 10.48 9.95 4.59
N LEU A 273 11.31 9.73 3.58
CA LEU A 273 12.74 9.39 3.71
C LEU A 273 13.64 10.61 3.52
N SER A 274 13.15 11.81 3.77
CA SER A 274 13.90 13.07 3.61
C SER A 274 15.20 13.08 4.40
N THR A 275 16.26 13.60 3.77
CA THR A 275 17.60 13.73 4.34
C THR A 275 18.17 15.16 4.20
N GLY A 276 17.38 16.13 3.73
CA GLY A 276 17.78 17.53 3.54
C GLY A 276 17.68 18.40 4.81
N LYS A 277 18.14 19.63 4.72
CA LYS A 277 18.21 20.58 5.87
C LYS A 277 16.87 20.98 6.48
N HIS A 278 15.77 20.82 5.76
CA HIS A 278 14.44 21.25 6.17
C HIS A 278 13.50 20.05 6.39
N ILE A 279 14.05 18.95 6.90
CA ILE A 279 13.29 17.71 7.19
C ILE A 279 12.07 18.02 8.06
N HIS A 280 12.23 18.84 9.11
CA HIS A 280 11.16 19.21 10.04
C HIS A 280 9.99 19.89 9.32
N GLU A 281 10.26 20.94 8.54
CA GLU A 281 9.23 21.69 7.84
C GLU A 281 8.62 20.86 6.72
N THR A 282 9.42 20.16 5.92
CA THR A 282 8.94 19.29 4.84
C THR A 282 7.96 18.26 5.36
N ARG A 283 8.29 17.58 6.46
CA ARG A 283 7.44 16.57 7.10
C ARG A 283 6.12 17.17 7.58
N GLU A 284 6.14 18.36 8.20
CA GLU A 284 4.90 19.02 8.65
C GLU A 284 3.95 19.25 7.47
N TRP A 285 4.44 19.75 6.34
CA TRP A 285 3.64 19.96 5.14
C TRP A 285 3.10 18.64 4.58
N ILE A 286 3.90 17.59 4.55
CA ILE A 286 3.46 16.26 4.09
C ILE A 286 2.33 15.74 4.98
N ILE A 287 2.51 15.73 6.31
CA ILE A 287 1.52 15.19 7.24
C ILE A 287 0.21 15.97 7.17
N ARG A 288 0.26 17.31 7.19
CA ARG A 288 -0.96 18.15 7.13
C ARG A 288 -1.75 17.98 5.83
N ASN A 289 -1.12 17.52 4.78
CA ASN A 289 -1.72 17.29 3.47
C ASN A 289 -1.95 15.81 3.13
N SER A 290 -1.69 14.90 4.07
CA SER A 290 -1.82 13.47 3.84
C SER A 290 -3.12 12.90 4.40
N PRO A 291 -3.97 12.27 3.55
CA PRO A 291 -5.09 11.47 4.03
C PRO A 291 -4.68 10.03 4.38
N VAL A 292 -3.42 9.64 4.13
CA VAL A 292 -2.90 8.30 4.41
C VAL A 292 -1.83 8.36 5.50
N PRO A 293 -1.57 7.27 6.23
CA PRO A 293 -0.52 7.25 7.24
C PRO A 293 0.86 7.62 6.68
N ILE A 294 1.63 8.35 7.48
CA ILE A 294 3.01 8.75 7.17
C ILE A 294 3.98 8.04 8.11
N GLY A 295 4.94 7.33 7.52
CA GLY A 295 6.07 6.73 8.22
C GLY A 295 7.36 7.51 8.03
N THR A 296 8.29 7.37 8.98
CA THR A 296 9.63 7.97 8.89
C THR A 296 10.69 7.03 9.41
N VAL A 297 11.95 7.39 9.16
CA VAL A 297 13.13 6.75 9.75
C VAL A 297 13.84 7.78 10.63
N PRO A 298 13.51 7.91 11.92
CA PRO A 298 13.97 9.01 12.79
C PRO A 298 15.49 9.15 12.88
N ILE A 299 16.22 8.06 12.73
CA ILE A 299 17.69 8.09 12.78
C ILE A 299 18.31 8.95 11.65
N TYR A 300 17.61 9.16 10.54
CA TYR A 300 18.11 10.02 9.44
C TYR A 300 18.14 11.48 9.88
N GLN A 301 17.08 11.96 10.53
CA GLN A 301 17.07 13.31 11.08
C GLN A 301 18.01 13.47 12.27
N ALA A 302 18.10 12.46 13.15
CA ALA A 302 19.07 12.48 14.23
C ALA A 302 20.50 12.57 13.69
N LEU A 303 20.82 11.88 12.61
CA LEU A 303 22.11 11.96 11.93
C LEU A 303 22.37 13.35 11.32
N GLU A 304 21.36 14.01 10.77
CA GLU A 304 21.45 15.40 10.26
C GLU A 304 21.78 16.37 11.42
N LYS A 305 21.15 16.20 12.58
CA LYS A 305 21.40 17.02 13.78
C LYS A 305 22.87 16.96 14.25
N VAL A 306 23.58 15.88 13.94
CA VAL A 306 25.01 15.70 14.24
C VAL A 306 25.91 15.84 13.00
N ASN A 307 25.44 16.55 11.96
CA ASN A 307 26.16 16.81 10.72
C ASN A 307 26.71 15.54 10.02
N GLY A 308 25.97 14.46 10.05
CA GLY A 308 26.29 13.21 9.37
C GLY A 308 27.32 12.31 10.06
N LYS A 309 27.71 12.62 11.29
CA LYS A 309 28.67 11.84 12.07
C LYS A 309 27.93 10.85 12.95
N ALA A 310 27.85 9.58 12.52
CA ALA A 310 27.13 8.56 13.24
C ALA A 310 27.64 8.35 14.67
N GLU A 311 28.95 8.49 14.87
CA GLU A 311 29.61 8.36 16.17
C GLU A 311 29.21 9.47 17.17
N ASP A 312 28.71 10.60 16.73
CA ASP A 312 28.25 11.70 17.60
C ASP A 312 26.77 11.55 18.02
N LEU A 313 26.06 10.53 17.54
CA LEU A 313 24.70 10.23 17.95
C LEU A 313 24.65 9.84 19.43
N THR A 314 23.62 10.35 20.14
CA THR A 314 23.33 9.98 21.52
C THR A 314 21.86 9.60 21.68
N TRP A 315 21.54 8.90 22.75
CA TRP A 315 20.15 8.60 23.13
C TRP A 315 19.32 9.88 23.27
N GLU A 316 19.87 10.93 23.88
CA GLU A 316 19.16 12.19 24.13
C GLU A 316 18.75 12.87 22.82
N ILE A 317 19.65 12.93 21.83
CA ILE A 317 19.35 13.48 20.49
C ILE A 317 18.27 12.64 19.80
N PHE A 318 18.39 11.33 19.88
CA PHE A 318 17.43 10.42 19.26
C PHE A 318 16.06 10.50 19.96
N ARG A 319 16.04 10.52 21.29
CA ARG A 319 14.82 10.67 22.09
C ARG A 319 14.09 11.98 21.75
N ASP A 320 14.81 13.09 21.69
CA ASP A 320 14.24 14.39 21.29
C ASP A 320 13.64 14.35 19.86
N THR A 321 14.31 13.65 18.95
CA THR A 321 13.84 13.46 17.59
C THR A 321 12.54 12.63 17.54
N LEU A 322 12.41 11.59 18.36
CA LEU A 322 11.17 10.80 18.43
C LEU A 322 10.00 11.64 18.93
N ILE A 323 10.21 12.42 20.00
CA ILE A 323 9.18 13.30 20.56
C ILE A 323 8.75 14.35 19.53
N GLU A 324 9.71 15.01 18.86
CA GLU A 324 9.45 15.97 17.81
C GLU A 324 8.55 15.38 16.71
N GLN A 325 8.91 14.22 16.18
CA GLN A 325 8.18 13.58 15.09
C GLN A 325 6.80 13.06 15.52
N ALA A 326 6.70 12.55 16.75
CA ALA A 326 5.41 12.12 17.31
C ALA A 326 4.45 13.30 17.51
N GLU A 327 4.95 14.46 17.95
CA GLU A 327 4.16 15.69 18.13
C GLU A 327 3.75 16.31 16.79
N GLN A 328 4.53 16.12 15.72
CA GLN A 328 4.11 16.50 14.36
C GLN A 328 3.02 15.58 13.79
N GLY A 329 2.96 14.32 14.23
CA GLY A 329 1.91 13.40 13.81
C GLY A 329 2.39 12.25 12.93
N VAL A 330 3.67 11.87 12.96
CA VAL A 330 4.15 10.66 12.28
C VAL A 330 3.45 9.43 12.82
N ASP A 331 2.90 8.59 11.96
CA ASP A 331 2.04 7.46 12.34
C ASP A 331 2.82 6.21 12.72
N TYR A 332 4.02 6.02 12.14
CA TYR A 332 4.91 4.94 12.53
C TYR A 332 6.39 5.28 12.31
N PHE A 333 7.24 4.71 13.15
CA PHE A 333 8.68 4.88 13.09
C PHE A 333 9.40 3.60 12.69
N THR A 334 10.30 3.69 11.71
CA THR A 334 11.28 2.64 11.45
C THR A 334 12.43 2.76 12.45
N ILE A 335 12.57 1.77 13.32
CA ILE A 335 13.57 1.70 14.39
C ILE A 335 14.43 0.46 14.22
N HIS A 336 15.73 0.64 13.92
CA HIS A 336 16.70 -0.43 13.67
C HIS A 336 17.29 -0.99 14.98
N ALA A 337 16.45 -1.29 15.96
CA ALA A 337 16.89 -1.77 17.29
C ALA A 337 17.42 -3.21 17.27
N GLY A 338 17.19 -3.97 16.21
CA GLY A 338 17.70 -5.33 16.04
C GLY A 338 19.16 -5.42 15.57
N VAL A 339 19.77 -4.31 15.15
CA VAL A 339 21.19 -4.26 14.76
C VAL A 339 22.07 -4.30 16.00
N LEU A 340 22.43 -5.50 16.41
CA LEU A 340 23.27 -5.72 17.59
C LEU A 340 24.75 -5.88 17.24
N LEU A 341 25.62 -5.43 18.16
CA LEU A 341 27.07 -5.51 17.98
C LEU A 341 27.55 -6.92 17.58
N ARG A 342 26.93 -7.95 18.15
CA ARG A 342 27.25 -9.36 17.86
C ARG A 342 26.97 -9.81 16.44
N TYR A 343 26.03 -9.15 15.72
CA TYR A 343 25.65 -9.51 14.35
C TYR A 343 26.50 -8.81 13.29
N VAL A 344 27.08 -7.64 13.62
CA VAL A 344 27.85 -6.84 12.67
C VAL A 344 29.00 -7.65 12.02
N PRO A 345 29.82 -8.40 12.78
CA PRO A 345 30.88 -9.21 12.17
C PRO A 345 30.40 -10.30 11.22
N MET A 346 29.16 -10.81 11.39
CA MET A 346 28.60 -11.85 10.53
C MET A 346 28.38 -11.36 9.09
N THR A 347 28.24 -10.05 8.89
CA THR A 347 28.07 -9.44 7.55
C THR A 347 29.37 -9.35 6.74
N ALA A 348 30.52 -9.64 7.34
CA ALA A 348 31.83 -9.50 6.68
C ALA A 348 32.04 -10.42 5.45
N LYS A 349 31.25 -11.51 5.35
CA LYS A 349 31.32 -12.46 4.23
C LYS A 349 30.31 -12.15 3.12
N ARG A 350 29.45 -11.15 3.30
CA ARG A 350 28.43 -10.77 2.33
C ARG A 350 29.05 -10.14 1.09
N LEU A 351 28.40 -10.31 -0.06
CA LEU A 351 28.77 -9.60 -1.29
C LEU A 351 28.49 -8.10 -1.17
N THR A 352 27.39 -7.72 -0.49
CA THR A 352 26.92 -6.35 -0.42
C THR A 352 27.05 -5.70 0.98
N GLY A 353 27.51 -6.45 1.98
CA GLY A 353 27.69 -5.95 3.34
C GLY A 353 26.37 -5.55 4.02
N ILE A 354 26.30 -4.33 4.58
CA ILE A 354 25.12 -3.77 5.21
C ILE A 354 24.54 -2.68 4.31
N VAL A 355 23.47 -2.98 3.60
CA VAL A 355 22.86 -2.08 2.60
C VAL A 355 21.81 -1.15 3.19
N SER A 356 21.25 -1.48 4.35
CA SER A 356 20.32 -0.59 5.06
C SER A 356 21.06 0.65 5.57
N ARG A 357 20.55 1.84 5.22
CA ARG A 357 21.13 3.11 5.73
C ARG A 357 21.08 3.18 7.25
N GLY A 358 19.94 2.87 7.86
CA GLY A 358 19.79 2.85 9.31
C GLY A 358 20.65 1.76 9.97
N GLY A 359 20.70 0.58 9.34
CA GLY A 359 21.55 -0.52 9.79
C GLY A 359 23.04 -0.16 9.77
N SER A 360 23.53 0.47 8.70
CA SER A 360 24.95 0.87 8.58
C SER A 360 25.32 2.00 9.55
N ILE A 361 24.39 2.94 9.83
CA ILE A 361 24.58 3.99 10.83
C ILE A 361 24.78 3.37 12.21
N MET A 362 23.89 2.46 12.60
CA MET A 362 23.97 1.81 13.90
C MET A 362 25.16 0.87 14.03
N ALA A 363 25.48 0.10 12.98
CA ALA A 363 26.68 -0.73 12.96
C ALA A 363 27.96 0.11 13.14
N LYS A 364 28.08 1.25 12.47
CA LYS A 364 29.20 2.20 12.64
C LYS A 364 29.25 2.72 14.07
N TRP A 365 28.11 3.09 14.65
CA TRP A 365 28.03 3.59 16.02
C TRP A 365 28.51 2.54 17.04
N CYS A 366 27.99 1.31 16.93
CA CYS A 366 28.35 0.21 17.81
C CYS A 366 29.86 -0.10 17.76
N LEU A 367 30.45 -0.11 16.55
CA LEU A 367 31.87 -0.36 16.36
C LEU A 367 32.73 0.80 16.90
N ALA A 368 32.32 2.06 16.69
CA ALA A 368 33.07 3.23 17.15
C ALA A 368 33.14 3.31 18.69
N HIS A 369 32.05 2.93 19.36
CA HIS A 369 31.94 3.01 20.81
C HIS A 369 32.25 1.71 21.52
N HIS A 370 32.40 0.57 20.81
CA HIS A 370 32.52 -0.75 21.40
C HIS A 370 31.39 -1.06 22.39
N LYS A 371 30.18 -0.62 22.06
CA LYS A 371 28.97 -0.74 22.89
C LYS A 371 27.80 -1.30 22.09
N GLU A 372 26.83 -1.84 22.81
CA GLU A 372 25.57 -2.23 22.21
C GLU A 372 24.78 -1.02 21.74
N SER A 373 23.90 -1.22 20.77
CA SER A 373 23.04 -0.18 20.20
C SER A 373 22.20 0.51 21.29
N PHE A 374 22.26 1.84 21.36
CA PHE A 374 21.40 2.59 22.27
C PHE A 374 19.91 2.46 21.92
N LEU A 375 19.57 2.12 20.66
CA LEU A 375 18.19 1.82 20.27
C LEU A 375 17.66 0.55 20.94
N TYR A 376 18.54 -0.43 21.15
CA TYR A 376 18.22 -1.66 21.85
C TYR A 376 18.19 -1.43 23.37
N GLU A 377 19.20 -0.75 23.94
CA GLU A 377 19.30 -0.50 25.36
C GLU A 377 18.16 0.36 25.92
N HIS A 378 17.66 1.34 25.13
CA HIS A 378 16.55 2.23 25.47
C HIS A 378 15.22 1.84 24.83
N PHE A 379 15.04 0.58 24.43
CA PHE A 379 13.84 0.17 23.69
C PHE A 379 12.54 0.37 24.50
N GLU A 380 12.56 0.12 25.81
CA GLU A 380 11.40 0.39 26.68
C GLU A 380 11.09 1.88 26.79
N ASP A 381 12.11 2.75 26.83
CA ASP A 381 11.92 4.20 26.82
C ASP A 381 11.27 4.66 25.51
N ILE A 382 11.65 4.07 24.37
CA ILE A 382 11.00 4.31 23.08
C ILE A 382 9.52 3.90 23.14
N CYS A 383 9.20 2.74 23.73
CA CYS A 383 7.81 2.30 23.91
C CYS A 383 6.98 3.30 24.73
N GLN A 384 7.57 3.91 25.78
CA GLN A 384 6.89 4.93 26.59
C GLN A 384 6.53 6.18 25.77
N ILE A 385 7.41 6.59 24.84
CA ILE A 385 7.13 7.70 23.94
C ILE A 385 6.00 7.29 22.98
N MET A 386 6.10 6.15 22.33
CA MET A 386 5.19 5.75 21.25
C MET A 386 3.75 5.56 21.74
N LYS A 387 3.54 4.96 22.92
CA LYS A 387 2.20 4.78 23.49
C LYS A 387 1.50 6.09 23.87
N ALA A 388 2.29 7.16 24.07
CA ALA A 388 1.74 8.47 24.45
C ALA A 388 1.14 9.24 23.26
N TYR A 389 1.43 8.81 22.03
CA TYR A 389 1.00 9.47 20.79
C TYR A 389 0.31 8.54 19.80
N ASP A 390 0.17 7.24 20.11
CA ASP A 390 -0.29 6.19 19.19
C ASP A 390 0.59 6.07 17.94
N VAL A 391 1.91 6.07 18.13
CA VAL A 391 2.87 5.77 17.06
C VAL A 391 3.12 4.27 17.03
N SER A 392 3.09 3.65 15.85
CA SER A 392 3.40 2.23 15.67
C SER A 392 4.89 2.01 15.37
N PHE A 393 5.43 0.86 15.75
CA PHE A 393 6.74 0.42 15.27
C PHE A 393 6.66 -0.13 13.85
N SER A 394 7.62 0.25 13.01
CA SER A 394 8.18 -0.56 11.94
C SER A 394 9.57 -1.00 12.41
N LEU A 395 9.70 -2.21 12.98
CA LEU A 395 10.99 -2.69 13.46
C LEU A 395 11.88 -2.99 12.25
N GLY A 396 12.89 -2.14 12.07
CA GLY A 396 13.70 -2.08 10.84
C GLY A 396 14.65 -3.26 10.71
N ASP A 397 14.71 -3.82 9.51
CA ASP A 397 15.64 -4.88 9.10
C ASP A 397 17.00 -4.30 8.67
N GLY A 398 17.75 -3.78 9.63
CA GLY A 398 19.04 -3.13 9.39
C GLY A 398 20.09 -4.04 8.78
N LEU A 399 19.94 -5.34 8.93
CA LEU A 399 20.82 -6.36 8.38
C LEU A 399 20.18 -7.17 7.24
N ARG A 400 19.18 -6.60 6.55
CA ARG A 400 18.60 -7.23 5.36
C ARG A 400 19.64 -7.49 4.27
N PRO A 401 19.48 -8.55 3.45
CA PRO A 401 20.39 -8.82 2.34
C PRO A 401 20.23 -7.77 1.23
N GLY A 402 21.35 -7.39 0.62
CA GLY A 402 21.39 -6.50 -0.54
C GLY A 402 21.66 -7.24 -1.86
N SER A 403 21.70 -8.57 -1.82
CA SER A 403 21.79 -9.46 -2.98
C SER A 403 21.13 -10.79 -2.65
N ILE A 404 20.73 -11.53 -3.68
CA ILE A 404 20.16 -12.88 -3.49
C ILE A 404 21.18 -13.87 -2.90
N TYR A 405 22.49 -13.61 -3.05
CA TYR A 405 23.56 -14.41 -2.44
C TYR A 405 23.54 -14.32 -0.91
N ASP A 406 23.24 -13.14 -0.38
CA ASP A 406 23.28 -12.86 1.06
C ASP A 406 21.94 -13.23 1.77
N ALA A 407 20.94 -13.70 1.02
CA ALA A 407 19.61 -14.01 1.53
C ALA A 407 19.61 -15.12 2.59
N ASN A 408 18.84 -14.93 3.67
CA ASN A 408 18.67 -15.87 4.79
C ASN A 408 20.00 -16.25 5.49
N ASP A 409 20.99 -15.35 5.51
CA ASP A 409 22.22 -15.57 6.25
C ASP A 409 22.03 -15.42 7.77
N GLU A 410 23.07 -15.79 8.53
CA GLU A 410 23.06 -15.76 9.98
C GLU A 410 22.80 -14.34 10.57
N ALA A 411 23.28 -13.30 9.89
CA ALA A 411 23.07 -11.91 10.32
C ALA A 411 21.61 -11.49 10.18
N GLN A 412 21.00 -11.76 9.03
CA GLN A 412 19.59 -11.47 8.77
C GLN A 412 18.67 -12.22 9.73
N LEU A 413 18.87 -13.54 9.87
CA LEU A 413 18.01 -14.36 10.71
C LEU A 413 18.22 -14.11 12.20
N GLY A 414 19.46 -13.77 12.60
CA GLY A 414 19.75 -13.34 13.98
C GLY A 414 19.05 -12.04 14.34
N GLU A 415 19.05 -11.04 13.44
CA GLU A 415 18.30 -9.82 13.60
C GLU A 415 16.79 -10.10 13.70
N LEU A 416 16.22 -10.91 12.77
CA LEU A 416 14.81 -11.26 12.78
C LEU A 416 14.35 -11.84 14.13
N LYS A 417 15.15 -12.73 14.71
CA LYS A 417 14.88 -13.28 16.05
C LYS A 417 14.85 -12.18 17.12
N THR A 418 15.80 -11.24 17.08
CA THR A 418 15.82 -10.10 17.99
C THR A 418 14.60 -9.20 17.82
N LEU A 419 14.15 -8.96 16.56
CA LEU A 419 12.92 -8.20 16.29
C LEU A 419 11.70 -8.88 16.92
N GLY A 420 11.65 -10.22 16.92
CA GLY A 420 10.60 -10.97 17.62
C GLY A 420 10.64 -10.77 19.14
N GLU A 421 11.84 -10.78 19.75
CA GLU A 421 12.02 -10.49 21.19
C GLU A 421 11.55 -9.06 21.52
N LEU A 422 11.94 -8.07 20.72
CA LEU A 422 11.54 -6.67 20.87
C LEU A 422 10.02 -6.48 20.70
N THR A 423 9.40 -7.23 19.80
CA THR A 423 7.95 -7.24 19.61
C THR A 423 7.22 -7.60 20.91
N GLN A 424 7.68 -8.62 21.62
CA GLN A 424 7.09 -9.00 22.90
C GLN A 424 7.25 -7.90 23.97
N ILE A 425 8.34 -7.16 23.95
CA ILE A 425 8.55 -6.01 24.85
C ILE A 425 7.57 -4.89 24.51
N ALA A 426 7.45 -4.50 23.23
CA ALA A 426 6.52 -3.47 22.78
C ALA A 426 5.06 -3.82 23.12
N TRP A 427 4.67 -5.06 22.95
CA TRP A 427 3.31 -5.52 23.27
C TRP A 427 2.99 -5.51 24.78
N LYS A 428 3.98 -5.61 25.68
CA LYS A 428 3.76 -5.39 27.12
C LYS A 428 3.37 -3.94 27.43
N HIS A 429 3.75 -3.01 26.56
CA HIS A 429 3.40 -1.60 26.66
C HIS A 429 2.17 -1.23 25.80
N ASP A 430 1.47 -2.21 25.22
CA ASP A 430 0.39 -2.00 24.25
C ASP A 430 0.79 -1.13 23.05
N VAL A 431 2.03 -1.23 22.59
CA VAL A 431 2.51 -0.55 21.38
C VAL A 431 2.41 -1.47 20.19
N GLN A 432 1.81 -0.97 19.11
CA GLN A 432 1.62 -1.70 17.87
C GLN A 432 2.95 -1.90 17.13
N VAL A 433 3.14 -3.08 16.54
CA VAL A 433 4.39 -3.47 15.88
C VAL A 433 4.10 -4.09 14.52
N MET A 434 4.81 -3.65 13.49
CA MET A 434 5.07 -4.41 12.28
C MET A 434 6.59 -4.62 12.13
N ILE A 435 6.97 -5.66 11.40
CA ILE A 435 8.37 -6.07 11.19
C ILE A 435 8.77 -5.75 9.76
N GLU A 436 9.89 -5.09 9.55
CA GLU A 436 10.47 -4.96 8.20
C GLU A 436 11.14 -6.25 7.76
N GLY A 437 11.13 -6.49 6.46
CA GLY A 437 11.64 -7.71 5.86
C GLY A 437 12.48 -7.49 4.60
N PRO A 438 13.08 -8.58 4.07
CA PRO A 438 14.20 -8.52 3.14
C PRO A 438 13.85 -7.91 1.79
N GLY A 439 14.88 -7.29 1.17
CA GLY A 439 14.79 -6.70 -0.16
C GLY A 439 15.25 -7.64 -1.29
N HIS A 440 16.07 -8.67 -1.02
CA HIS A 440 16.62 -9.58 -2.01
C HIS A 440 16.52 -11.02 -1.52
N VAL A 441 15.61 -11.82 -2.11
CA VAL A 441 15.44 -13.24 -1.76
C VAL A 441 15.07 -14.02 -3.02
N PRO A 442 15.86 -15.05 -3.40
CA PRO A 442 15.50 -15.89 -4.54
C PRO A 442 14.22 -16.67 -4.24
N MET A 443 13.42 -16.93 -5.27
CA MET A 443 12.04 -17.44 -5.15
C MET A 443 11.88 -18.64 -4.20
N HIS A 444 12.81 -19.58 -4.22
CA HIS A 444 12.73 -20.81 -3.44
C HIS A 444 12.92 -20.61 -1.93
N LEU A 445 13.50 -19.47 -1.50
CA LEU A 445 13.70 -19.12 -0.07
C LEU A 445 12.62 -18.19 0.49
N ILE A 446 11.74 -17.63 -0.35
CA ILE A 446 10.72 -16.65 0.08
C ILE A 446 9.77 -17.27 1.10
N LYS A 447 9.32 -18.52 0.86
CA LYS A 447 8.39 -19.16 1.80
C LYS A 447 9.04 -19.42 3.16
N GLU A 448 10.27 -19.92 3.17
CA GLU A 448 11.04 -20.13 4.40
C GLU A 448 11.21 -18.83 5.19
N ASN A 449 11.56 -17.73 4.50
CA ASN A 449 11.69 -16.42 5.12
C ASN A 449 10.38 -15.95 5.79
N MET A 450 9.24 -16.14 5.09
CA MET A 450 7.94 -15.79 5.65
C MET A 450 7.55 -16.68 6.84
N ASP A 451 7.77 -17.97 6.74
CA ASP A 451 7.46 -18.92 7.82
C ASP A 451 8.27 -18.60 9.09
N LEU A 452 9.57 -18.30 8.93
CA LEU A 452 10.44 -17.88 10.04
C LEU A 452 9.96 -16.57 10.68
N GLN A 453 9.52 -15.60 9.88
CA GLN A 453 8.99 -14.36 10.44
C GLN A 453 7.70 -14.59 11.24
N LEU A 454 6.78 -15.39 10.73
CA LEU A 454 5.53 -15.71 11.44
C LEU A 454 5.80 -16.40 12.78
N GLU A 455 6.78 -17.31 12.80
CA GLU A 455 7.17 -18.03 14.00
C GLU A 455 7.91 -17.14 14.99
N GLN A 456 8.99 -16.49 14.55
CA GLN A 456 9.89 -15.72 15.42
C GLN A 456 9.26 -14.41 15.91
N CYS A 457 8.41 -13.78 15.08
CA CYS A 457 7.75 -12.50 15.39
C CYS A 457 6.28 -12.65 15.78
N HIS A 458 5.83 -13.86 16.13
CA HIS A 458 4.50 -14.13 16.73
C HIS A 458 3.33 -13.63 15.90
N GLU A 459 3.41 -13.79 14.58
CA GLU A 459 2.41 -13.31 13.59
C GLU A 459 2.24 -11.77 13.53
N ALA A 460 3.15 -10.98 14.09
CA ALA A 460 3.16 -9.53 13.86
C ALA A 460 3.21 -9.25 12.34
N PRO A 461 2.53 -8.21 11.84
CA PRO A 461 2.51 -7.91 10.41
C PRO A 461 3.90 -7.79 9.81
N PHE A 462 4.12 -8.41 8.64
CA PHE A 462 5.37 -8.30 7.91
C PHE A 462 5.26 -7.22 6.83
N TYR A 463 6.27 -6.36 6.73
CA TYR A 463 6.41 -5.28 5.77
C TYR A 463 7.69 -5.51 4.99
N THR A 464 7.60 -5.84 3.69
CA THR A 464 8.75 -6.28 2.90
C THR A 464 9.09 -5.32 1.75
N LEU A 465 10.37 -5.14 1.48
CA LEU A 465 10.88 -4.43 0.32
C LEU A 465 11.01 -5.42 -0.87
N GLY A 466 9.92 -5.64 -1.58
CA GLY A 466 9.86 -6.66 -2.62
C GLY A 466 9.45 -8.02 -2.04
N PRO A 467 10.31 -9.06 -2.09
CA PRO A 467 11.75 -9.04 -2.41
C PRO A 467 12.06 -9.15 -3.91
N LEU A 468 13.21 -8.60 -4.31
CA LEU A 468 13.80 -8.85 -5.62
C LEU A 468 14.23 -10.33 -5.72
N THR A 469 13.73 -11.02 -6.74
CA THR A 469 13.99 -12.47 -6.92
C THR A 469 15.27 -12.79 -7.69
N THR A 470 15.87 -11.78 -8.29
CA THR A 470 17.12 -11.82 -9.03
C THR A 470 17.74 -10.43 -9.11
N ASP A 471 19.08 -10.34 -9.24
CA ASP A 471 19.82 -9.08 -9.24
C ASP A 471 20.28 -8.65 -10.64
N ILE A 472 19.90 -9.38 -11.70
CA ILE A 472 20.47 -9.18 -13.05
C ILE A 472 19.76 -8.12 -13.91
N ALA A 473 18.75 -7.43 -13.38
CA ALA A 473 17.87 -6.61 -14.19
C ALA A 473 17.82 -5.13 -13.74
N PRO A 474 18.94 -4.39 -13.69
CA PRO A 474 18.93 -2.97 -13.37
C PRO A 474 18.00 -2.19 -14.33
N GLY A 475 17.16 -1.31 -13.80
CA GLY A 475 16.13 -0.60 -14.55
C GLY A 475 14.79 -1.36 -14.65
N TYR A 476 14.76 -2.62 -14.23
CA TYR A 476 13.57 -3.48 -14.16
C TYR A 476 13.32 -4.02 -12.75
N ASP A 477 13.94 -3.42 -11.74
CA ASP A 477 13.84 -3.89 -10.35
C ASP A 477 12.41 -3.91 -9.83
N HIS A 478 11.53 -3.03 -10.31
CA HIS A 478 10.09 -3.07 -10.03
C HIS A 478 9.43 -4.37 -10.51
N ILE A 479 9.91 -4.98 -11.62
CA ILE A 479 9.39 -6.26 -12.13
C ILE A 479 9.94 -7.41 -11.30
N THR A 480 11.26 -7.48 -11.08
CA THR A 480 11.89 -8.58 -10.33
C THR A 480 11.39 -8.63 -8.88
N SER A 481 11.17 -7.46 -8.28
CA SER A 481 10.60 -7.35 -6.94
C SER A 481 9.09 -7.58 -6.93
N GLY A 482 8.37 -7.18 -7.98
CA GLY A 482 6.94 -7.46 -8.12
C GLY A 482 6.62 -8.97 -8.12
N ILE A 483 7.49 -9.79 -8.71
CA ILE A 483 7.38 -11.26 -8.66
C ILE A 483 7.47 -11.75 -7.20
N GLY A 484 8.50 -11.33 -6.48
CA GLY A 484 8.69 -11.73 -5.09
C GLY A 484 7.63 -11.15 -4.15
N ALA A 485 7.20 -9.91 -4.41
CA ALA A 485 6.13 -9.25 -3.65
C ALA A 485 4.80 -10.02 -3.75
N ALA A 486 4.41 -10.46 -4.95
CA ALA A 486 3.22 -11.28 -5.13
C ALA A 486 3.34 -12.62 -4.37
N GLN A 487 4.52 -13.24 -4.41
CA GLN A 487 4.75 -14.52 -3.76
C GLN A 487 4.76 -14.40 -2.22
N ILE A 488 5.50 -13.43 -1.67
CA ILE A 488 5.58 -13.26 -0.22
C ILE A 488 4.26 -12.71 0.35
N GLY A 489 3.55 -11.87 -0.40
CA GLY A 489 2.21 -11.39 -0.06
C GLY A 489 1.20 -12.52 0.03
N TRP A 490 1.27 -13.48 -0.89
CA TRP A 490 0.47 -14.71 -0.83
C TRP A 490 0.77 -15.52 0.43
N TYR A 491 2.03 -15.65 0.82
CA TYR A 491 2.42 -16.42 2.01
C TYR A 491 2.09 -15.72 3.33
N GLY A 492 1.90 -14.39 3.34
CA GLY A 492 1.45 -13.72 4.57
C GLY A 492 1.92 -12.29 4.80
N THR A 493 2.79 -11.72 3.95
CA THR A 493 3.18 -10.32 4.09
C THR A 493 1.93 -9.42 4.02
N ALA A 494 1.87 -8.46 4.94
CA ALA A 494 0.72 -7.57 5.11
C ALA A 494 0.85 -6.24 4.36
N MET A 495 2.08 -5.76 4.18
CA MET A 495 2.39 -4.54 3.45
C MET A 495 3.64 -4.71 2.60
N LEU A 496 3.60 -4.14 1.41
CA LEU A 496 4.68 -4.16 0.43
C LEU A 496 5.25 -2.75 0.25
N CYS A 497 6.55 -2.58 0.43
CA CYS A 497 7.26 -1.39 0.01
C CYS A 497 7.47 -1.44 -1.49
N TYR A 498 6.98 -0.44 -2.21
CA TYR A 498 7.16 -0.39 -3.65
C TYR A 498 8.63 -0.23 -4.04
N VAL A 499 8.96 -0.74 -5.21
CA VAL A 499 10.24 -0.55 -5.89
C VAL A 499 9.94 0.11 -7.23
N THR A 500 10.75 1.10 -7.61
CA THR A 500 10.61 1.80 -8.89
C THR A 500 11.61 1.27 -9.92
N PRO A 501 11.42 1.58 -11.22
CA PRO A 501 12.43 1.24 -12.25
C PRO A 501 13.83 1.79 -11.97
N LYS A 502 13.92 2.84 -11.13
CA LYS A 502 15.19 3.50 -10.77
C LYS A 502 15.82 3.03 -9.46
N GLU A 503 15.32 1.95 -8.88
CA GLU A 503 15.96 1.36 -7.70
C GLU A 503 17.45 1.10 -8.00
N HIS A 504 18.32 1.37 -7.04
CA HIS A 504 19.78 1.31 -7.16
C HIS A 504 20.43 2.24 -8.21
N LEU A 505 19.66 2.98 -9.01
CA LEU A 505 20.18 3.81 -10.12
C LEU A 505 19.99 5.32 -9.91
N GLY A 506 18.93 5.76 -9.24
CA GLY A 506 18.67 7.18 -9.06
C GLY A 506 17.32 7.52 -8.42
N LEU A 507 17.04 8.82 -8.31
CA LEU A 507 15.78 9.29 -7.75
C LEU A 507 14.64 9.12 -8.77
N PRO A 508 13.50 8.55 -8.37
CA PRO A 508 12.35 8.35 -9.25
C PRO A 508 11.65 9.66 -9.58
N ASN A 509 11.19 9.80 -10.82
CA ASN A 509 10.25 10.82 -11.25
C ASN A 509 8.80 10.34 -11.11
N LYS A 510 7.80 11.17 -11.50
CA LYS A 510 6.38 10.81 -11.42
C LYS A 510 6.01 9.53 -12.21
N ALA A 511 6.60 9.32 -13.38
CA ALA A 511 6.34 8.12 -14.19
C ALA A 511 6.88 6.87 -13.49
N ASP A 512 8.10 6.94 -12.97
CA ASP A 512 8.72 5.85 -12.22
C ASP A 512 7.91 5.49 -10.96
N VAL A 513 7.40 6.51 -10.24
CA VAL A 513 6.53 6.31 -9.07
C VAL A 513 5.24 5.61 -9.46
N LYS A 514 4.59 6.04 -10.56
CA LYS A 514 3.39 5.40 -11.10
C LYS A 514 3.67 3.94 -11.45
N ASP A 515 4.73 3.68 -12.21
CA ASP A 515 5.08 2.31 -12.65
C ASP A 515 5.36 1.40 -11.44
N GLY A 516 6.05 1.90 -10.42
CA GLY A 516 6.28 1.18 -9.17
C GLY A 516 4.97 0.86 -8.45
N ILE A 517 4.09 1.85 -8.24
CA ILE A 517 2.81 1.63 -7.53
C ILE A 517 1.94 0.65 -8.30
N ILE A 518 1.78 0.81 -9.62
CA ILE A 518 0.95 -0.09 -10.44
C ILE A 518 1.49 -1.53 -10.37
N THR A 519 2.81 -1.71 -10.48
CA THR A 519 3.43 -3.03 -10.34
C THR A 519 3.08 -3.67 -8.99
N TYR A 520 3.18 -2.90 -7.93
CA TYR A 520 2.89 -3.40 -6.57
C TYR A 520 1.41 -3.58 -6.29
N LYS A 521 0.52 -2.78 -6.90
CA LYS A 521 -0.94 -3.04 -6.88
C LYS A 521 -1.27 -4.35 -7.59
N ILE A 522 -0.59 -4.67 -8.70
CA ILE A 522 -0.73 -5.98 -9.37
C ILE A 522 -0.26 -7.10 -8.44
N ALA A 523 0.91 -6.96 -7.82
CA ALA A 523 1.47 -7.95 -6.91
C ALA A 523 0.56 -8.21 -5.69
N ALA A 524 0.09 -7.13 -5.04
CA ALA A 524 -0.82 -7.20 -3.90
C ALA A 524 -2.16 -7.86 -4.27
N HIS A 525 -2.74 -7.44 -5.39
CA HIS A 525 -4.01 -8.00 -5.88
C HIS A 525 -3.88 -9.50 -6.22
N ALA A 526 -2.79 -9.90 -6.88
CA ALA A 526 -2.50 -11.31 -7.17
C ALA A 526 -2.34 -12.13 -5.87
N ALA A 527 -1.70 -11.56 -4.86
CA ALA A 527 -1.58 -12.20 -3.54
C ALA A 527 -2.94 -12.35 -2.84
N ASP A 528 -3.80 -11.32 -2.89
CA ASP A 528 -5.14 -11.36 -2.29
C ASP A 528 -6.06 -12.37 -2.99
N LEU A 529 -5.98 -12.48 -4.32
CA LEU A 529 -6.63 -13.55 -5.09
C LEU A 529 -6.13 -14.94 -4.65
N ALA A 530 -4.83 -15.12 -4.57
CA ALA A 530 -4.19 -16.40 -4.22
C ALA A 530 -4.50 -16.82 -2.78
N LYS A 531 -4.63 -15.88 -1.83
CA LYS A 531 -5.09 -16.13 -0.46
C LYS A 531 -6.57 -16.52 -0.38
N GLY A 532 -7.35 -16.26 -1.42
CA GLY A 532 -8.80 -16.42 -1.39
C GLY A 532 -9.52 -15.31 -0.63
N HIS A 533 -8.98 -14.08 -0.65
CA HIS A 533 -9.65 -12.94 0.00
C HIS A 533 -11.04 -12.73 -0.60
N PRO A 534 -12.10 -12.68 0.24
CA PRO A 534 -13.47 -12.50 -0.25
C PRO A 534 -13.61 -11.18 -1.03
N GLY A 535 -14.12 -11.29 -2.25
CA GLY A 535 -14.34 -10.12 -3.12
C GLY A 535 -13.15 -9.70 -3.97
N ALA A 536 -11.94 -10.22 -3.76
CA ALA A 536 -10.78 -9.89 -4.59
C ALA A 536 -11.05 -10.16 -6.09
N GLN A 537 -11.69 -11.28 -6.42
CA GLN A 537 -11.96 -11.70 -7.79
C GLN A 537 -13.08 -10.90 -8.50
N ILE A 538 -13.87 -10.11 -7.79
CA ILE A 538 -15.00 -9.36 -8.36
C ILE A 538 -14.53 -8.46 -9.50
N ARG A 539 -13.47 -7.71 -9.31
CA ARG A 539 -12.94 -6.76 -10.27
C ARG A 539 -12.40 -7.46 -11.52
N ASP A 540 -11.71 -8.60 -11.36
CA ASP A 540 -11.21 -9.42 -12.47
C ASP A 540 -12.35 -10.00 -13.30
N ASN A 541 -13.40 -10.50 -12.66
CA ASN A 541 -14.57 -11.04 -13.35
C ASN A 541 -15.29 -9.96 -14.17
N ALA A 542 -15.48 -8.77 -13.59
CA ALA A 542 -16.09 -7.64 -14.28
C ALA A 542 -15.26 -7.18 -15.48
N LEU A 543 -13.94 -7.05 -15.31
CA LEU A 543 -13.03 -6.67 -16.39
C LEU A 543 -13.00 -7.75 -17.49
N SER A 544 -12.95 -9.02 -17.14
CA SER A 544 -12.95 -10.12 -18.09
C SER A 544 -14.27 -10.20 -18.88
N LYS A 545 -15.41 -9.93 -18.20
CA LYS A 545 -16.71 -9.81 -18.89
C LYS A 545 -16.71 -8.63 -19.86
N ALA A 546 -16.25 -7.45 -19.42
CA ALA A 546 -16.15 -6.26 -20.28
C ALA A 546 -15.27 -6.53 -21.52
N ARG A 547 -14.13 -7.22 -21.32
CA ARG A 547 -13.24 -7.62 -22.43
C ARG A 547 -13.93 -8.57 -23.41
N PHE A 548 -14.64 -9.56 -22.94
CA PHE A 548 -15.37 -10.50 -23.80
C PHE A 548 -16.48 -9.82 -24.61
N GLU A 549 -17.16 -8.83 -24.00
CA GLU A 549 -18.25 -8.07 -24.60
C GLU A 549 -17.77 -6.87 -25.43
N PHE A 550 -16.46 -6.68 -25.61
CA PHE A 550 -15.85 -5.56 -26.32
C PHE A 550 -16.27 -4.17 -25.76
N ARG A 551 -16.57 -4.10 -24.48
CA ARG A 551 -16.81 -2.84 -23.76
C ARG A 551 -15.46 -2.23 -23.39
N TRP A 552 -14.77 -1.65 -24.38
CA TRP A 552 -13.38 -1.19 -24.26
C TRP A 552 -13.19 -0.17 -23.15
N ASP A 553 -14.06 0.84 -23.09
CA ASP A 553 -13.98 1.85 -22.03
C ASP A 553 -14.10 1.23 -20.63
N ASP A 554 -14.99 0.27 -20.43
CA ASP A 554 -15.13 -0.44 -19.17
C ASP A 554 -13.87 -1.26 -18.87
N GLN A 555 -13.32 -1.97 -19.87
CA GLN A 555 -12.08 -2.73 -19.70
C GLN A 555 -10.94 -1.83 -19.22
N PHE A 556 -10.79 -0.61 -19.79
CA PHE A 556 -9.75 0.32 -19.39
C PHE A 556 -10.03 0.89 -17.99
N ASN A 557 -11.25 1.36 -17.74
CA ASN A 557 -11.61 2.07 -16.50
C ASN A 557 -11.67 1.16 -15.26
N ILE A 558 -12.00 -0.12 -15.44
CA ILE A 558 -11.91 -1.14 -14.38
C ILE A 558 -10.44 -1.50 -14.10
N GLY A 559 -9.55 -1.36 -15.08
CA GLY A 559 -8.12 -1.60 -14.95
C GLY A 559 -7.44 -0.71 -13.90
N LEU A 560 -6.23 -1.07 -13.49
CA LEU A 560 -5.44 -0.28 -12.54
C LEU A 560 -4.89 1.00 -13.16
N ASP A 561 -4.56 0.98 -14.46
CA ASP A 561 -4.05 2.11 -15.23
C ASP A 561 -4.90 2.30 -16.51
N PRO A 562 -6.01 3.03 -16.43
CA PRO A 562 -6.88 3.26 -17.56
C PRO A 562 -6.22 4.08 -18.69
N ASP A 563 -5.32 4.99 -18.33
CA ASP A 563 -4.65 5.87 -19.29
C ASP A 563 -3.73 5.07 -20.20
N LYS A 564 -2.87 4.22 -19.63
CA LYS A 564 -1.95 3.35 -20.38
C LYS A 564 -2.70 2.31 -21.21
N ALA A 565 -3.78 1.74 -20.66
CA ALA A 565 -4.59 0.76 -21.37
C ALA A 565 -5.22 1.38 -22.63
N ARG A 566 -5.76 2.59 -22.52
CA ARG A 566 -6.33 3.35 -23.64
C ARG A 566 -5.26 3.71 -24.68
N GLU A 567 -4.14 4.25 -24.23
CA GLU A 567 -3.01 4.63 -25.10
C GLU A 567 -2.60 3.44 -25.98
N PHE A 568 -2.32 2.29 -25.39
CA PHE A 568 -1.87 1.09 -26.12
C PHE A 568 -2.93 0.54 -27.09
N HIS A 569 -4.21 0.61 -26.71
CA HIS A 569 -5.29 0.19 -27.58
C HIS A 569 -5.42 1.14 -28.79
N ASP A 570 -5.38 2.44 -28.54
CA ASP A 570 -5.64 3.46 -29.56
C ASP A 570 -4.45 3.67 -30.51
N GLU A 571 -3.21 3.46 -30.02
CA GLU A 571 -1.97 3.61 -30.82
C GLU A 571 -2.01 2.80 -32.13
N THR A 572 -2.57 1.60 -32.08
CA THR A 572 -2.61 0.68 -33.22
C THR A 572 -3.91 0.74 -34.05
N LEU A 573 -4.86 1.61 -33.67
CA LEU A 573 -6.16 1.76 -34.29
C LEU A 573 -6.41 3.22 -34.72
N PRO A 574 -5.85 3.65 -35.87
CA PRO A 574 -5.82 5.07 -36.25
C PRO A 574 -7.17 5.69 -36.61
N LYS A 575 -8.20 4.86 -36.84
CA LYS A 575 -9.57 5.34 -37.15
C LYS A 575 -10.46 5.19 -35.93
N ASP A 576 -11.21 6.24 -35.58
CA ASP A 576 -12.13 6.21 -34.44
C ASP A 576 -13.19 5.10 -34.52
N SER A 577 -13.67 4.79 -35.72
CA SER A 577 -14.58 3.66 -35.92
C SER A 577 -13.96 2.30 -35.61
N SER A 578 -12.63 2.17 -35.67
CA SER A 578 -11.91 0.95 -35.35
C SER A 578 -11.70 0.80 -33.85
N LYS A 579 -11.66 1.89 -33.07
CA LYS A 579 -11.47 1.91 -31.64
C LYS A 579 -12.66 1.33 -30.85
N VAL A 580 -13.85 1.32 -31.45
CA VAL A 580 -15.07 0.72 -30.88
C VAL A 580 -15.43 -0.62 -31.51
N ALA A 581 -14.56 -1.18 -32.34
CA ALA A 581 -14.82 -2.42 -33.05
C ALA A 581 -14.80 -3.66 -32.14
N HIS A 582 -15.47 -4.73 -32.57
CA HIS A 582 -15.50 -6.01 -31.86
C HIS A 582 -14.26 -6.88 -32.19
N PHE A 583 -13.10 -6.28 -32.20
CA PHE A 583 -11.77 -6.91 -32.31
C PHE A 583 -10.69 -5.88 -31.95
N CYS A 584 -9.51 -6.34 -31.60
CA CYS A 584 -8.31 -5.49 -31.43
C CYS A 584 -7.33 -5.69 -32.60
N SER A 585 -6.33 -4.83 -32.68
CA SER A 585 -5.30 -4.90 -33.72
C SER A 585 -4.50 -6.21 -33.73
N MET A 586 -4.38 -6.89 -32.58
CA MET A 586 -3.62 -8.14 -32.45
C MET A 586 -4.24 -9.28 -33.25
N CYS A 587 -5.57 -9.49 -33.16
CA CYS A 587 -6.26 -10.59 -33.84
C CYS A 587 -6.89 -10.15 -35.18
N GLY A 588 -7.24 -8.87 -35.33
CA GLY A 588 -8.00 -8.38 -36.44
C GLY A 588 -9.44 -8.92 -36.51
N PRO A 589 -10.21 -8.59 -37.55
CA PRO A 589 -11.66 -8.85 -37.62
C PRO A 589 -12.04 -10.33 -37.79
N HIS A 590 -11.14 -11.18 -38.27
CA HIS A 590 -11.44 -12.58 -38.63
C HIS A 590 -10.89 -13.63 -37.66
N PHE A 591 -9.94 -13.28 -36.80
CA PHE A 591 -9.25 -14.23 -35.93
C PHE A 591 -9.51 -14.00 -34.43
N CYS A 592 -10.43 -13.11 -34.08
CA CYS A 592 -10.75 -12.86 -32.67
C CYS A 592 -11.51 -14.04 -32.08
N SER A 593 -10.87 -14.76 -31.14
CA SER A 593 -11.44 -15.94 -30.48
C SER A 593 -12.73 -15.64 -29.72
N MET A 594 -12.86 -14.46 -29.13
CA MET A 594 -14.07 -14.02 -28.41
C MET A 594 -15.25 -13.86 -29.36
N LYS A 595 -15.03 -13.27 -30.55
CA LYS A 595 -16.05 -13.16 -31.61
C LYS A 595 -16.47 -14.54 -32.11
N ILE A 596 -15.52 -15.40 -32.41
CA ILE A 596 -15.77 -16.77 -32.86
C ILE A 596 -16.57 -17.54 -31.81
N THR A 597 -16.24 -17.39 -30.53
CA THR A 597 -16.97 -18.02 -29.43
C THR A 597 -18.41 -17.53 -29.35
N GLN A 598 -18.65 -16.24 -29.56
CA GLN A 598 -20.02 -15.71 -29.59
C GLN A 598 -20.81 -16.24 -30.81
N GLU A 599 -20.20 -16.38 -31.97
CA GLU A 599 -20.81 -17.00 -33.12
C GLU A 599 -21.21 -18.46 -32.86
N VAL A 600 -20.42 -19.21 -32.11
CA VAL A 600 -20.77 -20.58 -31.65
C VAL A 600 -21.99 -20.56 -30.71
N ARG A 601 -22.07 -19.62 -29.79
CA ARG A 601 -23.23 -19.43 -28.90
C ARG A 601 -24.50 -19.10 -29.66
N ASP A 602 -24.40 -18.18 -30.62
CA ASP A 602 -25.51 -17.79 -31.48
C ASP A 602 -26.00 -18.96 -32.34
N TYR A 603 -25.08 -19.78 -32.84
CA TYR A 603 -25.43 -21.00 -33.56
C TYR A 603 -26.17 -21.99 -32.65
N ALA A 604 -25.66 -22.23 -31.42
CA ALA A 604 -26.31 -23.11 -30.45
C ALA A 604 -27.74 -22.64 -30.15
N ALA A 605 -27.92 -21.34 -29.92
CA ALA A 605 -29.23 -20.75 -29.64
C ALA A 605 -30.19 -20.93 -30.80
N LYS A 606 -29.74 -20.69 -32.04
CA LYS A 606 -30.55 -20.90 -33.26
C LYS A 606 -30.96 -22.34 -33.45
N GLN A 607 -30.17 -23.30 -33.02
CA GLN A 607 -30.47 -24.74 -33.11
C GLN A 607 -31.29 -25.26 -31.92
N GLY A 608 -31.59 -24.43 -30.91
CA GLY A 608 -32.29 -24.83 -29.68
C GLY A 608 -31.54 -25.87 -28.84
N ILE A 609 -30.21 -25.93 -28.96
CA ILE A 609 -29.33 -26.87 -28.26
C ILE A 609 -28.45 -26.11 -27.25
N SER A 610 -28.01 -26.80 -26.19
CA SER A 610 -27.06 -26.17 -25.25
C SER A 610 -25.72 -25.91 -25.93
N GLU A 611 -24.97 -24.92 -25.41
CA GLU A 611 -23.62 -24.57 -25.88
C GLU A 611 -22.69 -25.80 -25.90
N ILE A 612 -22.76 -26.65 -24.84
CA ILE A 612 -21.99 -27.89 -24.77
C ILE A 612 -22.40 -28.87 -25.86
N ALA A 613 -23.72 -29.02 -26.14
CA ALA A 613 -24.22 -29.89 -27.19
C ALA A 613 -23.84 -29.35 -28.59
N ALA A 614 -23.82 -28.01 -28.80
CA ALA A 614 -23.37 -27.39 -30.04
C ALA A 614 -21.89 -27.64 -30.31
N LEU A 615 -21.04 -27.49 -29.28
CA LEU A 615 -19.60 -27.78 -29.35
C LEU A 615 -19.37 -29.26 -29.67
N LYS A 616 -20.05 -30.17 -28.98
CA LYS A 616 -19.94 -31.60 -29.24
C LYS A 616 -20.38 -31.96 -30.68
N LYS A 617 -21.52 -31.45 -31.11
CA LYS A 617 -22.02 -31.63 -32.47
C LYS A 617 -21.08 -31.06 -33.53
N GLY A 618 -20.50 -29.87 -33.29
CA GLY A 618 -19.50 -29.25 -34.17
C GLY A 618 -18.22 -30.11 -34.26
N MET A 619 -17.75 -30.64 -33.17
CA MET A 619 -16.61 -31.57 -33.14
C MET A 619 -16.89 -32.87 -33.89
N GLU A 620 -18.10 -33.43 -33.72
CA GLU A 620 -18.53 -34.62 -34.47
C GLU A 620 -18.57 -34.37 -35.97
N VAL A 621 -19.14 -33.26 -36.39
CA VAL A 621 -19.19 -32.85 -37.82
C VAL A 621 -17.79 -32.70 -38.37
N LYS A 622 -16.91 -31.97 -37.68
CA LYS A 622 -15.51 -31.77 -38.10
C LYS A 622 -14.69 -33.07 -38.07
N SER A 623 -14.93 -33.96 -37.14
CA SER A 623 -14.33 -35.28 -37.11
C SER A 623 -14.74 -36.12 -38.36
N ILE A 624 -16.04 -36.07 -38.73
CA ILE A 624 -16.53 -36.73 -39.94
C ILE A 624 -15.93 -36.14 -41.21
N GLU A 625 -15.87 -34.82 -41.32
CA GLU A 625 -15.20 -34.10 -42.41
C GLU A 625 -13.72 -34.48 -42.52
N PHE A 626 -13.01 -34.51 -41.39
CA PHE A 626 -11.61 -34.90 -41.32
C PHE A 626 -11.37 -36.33 -41.78
N ILE A 627 -12.21 -37.26 -41.33
CA ILE A 627 -12.13 -38.66 -41.80
C ILE A 627 -12.42 -38.78 -43.30
N LYS A 628 -13.42 -38.04 -43.79
CA LYS A 628 -13.75 -38.00 -45.23
C LYS A 628 -12.64 -37.36 -46.07
N SER A 629 -11.85 -36.43 -45.53
CA SER A 629 -10.71 -35.79 -46.21
C SER A 629 -9.41 -36.62 -46.15
N GLY A 630 -9.47 -37.85 -45.65
CA GLY A 630 -8.34 -38.78 -45.61
C GLY A 630 -7.58 -38.86 -44.31
N ALA A 631 -8.09 -38.25 -43.23
CA ALA A 631 -7.51 -38.25 -41.86
C ALA A 631 -6.06 -37.75 -41.77
N GLU A 632 -5.60 -36.91 -42.70
CA GLU A 632 -4.28 -36.30 -42.70
C GLU A 632 -4.34 -34.84 -42.19
N ILE A 633 -3.48 -34.52 -41.20
CA ILE A 633 -3.38 -33.16 -40.62
C ILE A 633 -2.71 -32.18 -41.59
N TYR A 634 -1.84 -32.67 -42.47
CA TYR A 634 -1.15 -31.89 -43.49
C TYR A 634 -1.51 -32.44 -44.86
N GLN A 635 -2.28 -31.69 -45.62
CA GLN A 635 -2.42 -31.95 -47.05
C GLN A 635 -1.23 -31.36 -47.79
N LYS A 636 -0.52 -32.20 -48.56
CA LYS A 636 0.47 -31.71 -49.55
C LYS A 636 -0.28 -30.85 -50.57
N GLN A 637 0.11 -29.57 -50.69
CA GLN A 637 -0.28 -28.71 -51.82
C GLN A 637 0.29 -29.24 -53.11
#